data_93a94f0afbe5c9d658bb732029e5eab2
#
_entry.id   93a94f0afbe5c9d658bb732029e5eab2
#
_cell.length_a   1.000
_cell.length_b   1.000
_cell.length_c   1.000
_cell.angle_alpha   90.00
_cell.angle_beta   90.00
_cell.angle_gamma   90.00
#
_symmetry.space_group_name_H-M   'P 1'
#
loop_
_entity.id
_entity.type
_entity.pdbx_description
1 polymer ?
#
loop_
_entity_poly.entity_id
_entity_poly.type
_entity_poly.pdbx_seq_one_letter_code
_entity_poly.pdbx_strand_id
1 'polypeptide(L)'
;MMKNWVDPEAKAEAERYDNPIPSRILITETIENKKQPLSHADLVEHFEITDQKSIEALSHRLSAMVRDGQLMKDGYKFQLMTDQPVHDATIYINNKGLGVASLDGKKEEMLLPERELRQVFHGDRVKVQQTSIDRKGKAWGFVTQVTQRRIKQIIGKLAEYEGEYFIQPANPNAHQPITLEKELIEHAKVKVGDSIRVEIDDFPTREEFATGHIIQSMADKANTEIIIPQTILEYGLPFEFPDDVIKDAESFKEPNEKDREGRIDLRDLALVTIDGEDARDFDDAVYAEKRSGGGYRVVVAIADVSHYVRVDKPLDEEAKERGTSVYFPHFVLPMLPEALSNGLCSLNPHVDRLCMVCDLNLSRSGKVTSYQFYPSVMHSKARLTYTQVAEYLDGDSNAIPEDRAVRKSVNTLFQLYQVLKGLRAERHAMEFETVETYMTFDDLGGIKEILPRSRNEAHKLIEECMLLANVAAAEYALKNEIPMLYRVHEPPEFSRILKVRDYVKLLGLPFPEQPTQKDYQAVIEATKDRIDAPSIHAVLLRSMMQAYYGPNNAGHFGLAYDAYTHFTSPIRRYPDLLLHRAIKAHLQQKPSPLSGGALEEAGTHFSATERRADEASRSVTTWLKCHYMQQHIGEEFVGIVSATAEFGLFVTLKDLYVDGMVHVSQLGDDFFVFDQASQSLVGQNRGQSFSLGDQVRIKVAGVNLDDRKIDFELVQQLSHAGRAIRSRAPRVAQPRPITKEEVFNKLFDERPKAVETETGERPVRKKKPKVKSTELSKKTEKKSVVKSAEQKAKDKAKKKAKAKKKKANAKAKID
;
A
#
# COMPACT_ATOMS: atom_id res chain seq x y z
N MET A 1 21.53 -56.74 42.05
CA MET A 1 21.37 -56.96 40.60
C MET A 1 22.28 -55.97 39.87
N MET A 2 23.17 -56.46 39.03
CA MET A 2 24.03 -55.57 38.23
C MET A 2 23.10 -54.79 37.28
N LYS A 3 23.17 -53.43 37.32
CA LYS A 3 22.46 -52.58 36.37
C LYS A 3 22.91 -52.93 34.96
N ASN A 4 21.98 -53.23 34.06
CA ASN A 4 22.27 -53.60 32.68
C ASN A 4 22.78 -52.42 31.81
N TRP A 5 23.11 -51.31 32.45
CA TRP A 5 23.62 -50.11 31.79
C TRP A 5 24.69 -49.40 32.62
N VAL A 6 25.62 -48.77 31.95
CA VAL A 6 26.71 -47.97 32.54
C VAL A 6 26.56 -46.53 32.02
N ASP A 7 26.40 -45.57 32.94
CA ASP A 7 26.33 -44.17 32.58
C ASP A 7 27.73 -43.60 32.38
N PRO A 8 28.07 -43.11 31.15
CA PRO A 8 29.37 -42.49 30.87
C PRO A 8 29.69 -41.31 31.78
N GLU A 9 28.66 -40.57 32.23
CA GLU A 9 28.80 -39.38 33.07
C GLU A 9 28.35 -39.61 34.53
N ALA A 10 28.24 -40.85 35.01
CA ALA A 10 27.78 -41.17 36.36
C ALA A 10 28.48 -40.38 37.46
N LYS A 11 29.80 -40.17 37.34
CA LYS A 11 30.58 -39.44 38.31
C LYS A 11 30.25 -37.94 38.31
N ALA A 12 30.16 -37.33 37.14
CA ALA A 12 29.81 -35.92 36.96
C ALA A 12 28.38 -35.61 37.43
N GLU A 13 27.45 -36.55 37.17
CA GLU A 13 26.07 -36.45 37.65
C GLU A 13 25.95 -36.54 39.15
N ALA A 14 26.75 -37.42 39.80
CA ALA A 14 26.79 -37.60 41.26
C ALA A 14 27.47 -36.38 41.97
N GLU A 15 28.37 -35.67 41.28
CA GLU A 15 29.00 -34.44 41.82
C GLU A 15 28.06 -33.22 41.67
N ARG A 16 27.13 -33.23 40.71
CA ARG A 16 26.24 -32.11 40.42
C ARG A 16 24.91 -32.16 41.15
N TYR A 17 24.41 -33.35 41.42
CA TYR A 17 23.06 -33.52 41.94
C TYR A 17 23.00 -34.49 43.13
N ASP A 18 22.26 -34.11 44.16
CA ASP A 18 22.04 -34.93 45.35
C ASP A 18 21.30 -36.24 45.02
N ASN A 19 20.57 -36.29 43.93
CA ASN A 19 19.83 -37.46 43.47
C ASN A 19 20.11 -37.68 41.96
N PRO A 20 21.25 -38.30 41.62
CA PRO A 20 21.68 -38.45 40.27
C PRO A 20 20.75 -39.41 39.50
N ILE A 21 20.33 -38.97 38.30
CA ILE A 21 19.53 -39.70 37.34
C ILE A 21 20.35 -39.94 36.06
N PRO A 22 19.93 -40.87 35.16
CA PRO A 22 20.64 -41.14 33.92
C PRO A 22 21.03 -39.85 33.16
N SER A 23 22.31 -39.76 32.77
CA SER A 23 22.87 -38.61 32.08
C SER A 23 22.17 -38.38 30.71
N ARG A 24 22.32 -37.19 30.14
CA ARG A 24 21.81 -36.87 28.82
C ARG A 24 22.40 -37.80 27.74
N ILE A 25 23.69 -38.12 27.85
CA ILE A 25 24.40 -39.02 26.95
C ILE A 25 23.79 -40.41 27.00
N LEU A 26 23.61 -40.98 28.20
CA LEU A 26 23.02 -42.31 28.37
C LEU A 26 21.58 -42.37 27.85
N ILE A 27 20.76 -41.33 28.06
CA ILE A 27 19.40 -41.26 27.53
C ILE A 27 19.43 -41.25 25.99
N THR A 28 20.34 -40.44 25.37
CA THR A 28 20.49 -40.33 23.91
C THR A 28 20.92 -41.70 23.33
N GLU A 29 21.97 -42.32 23.87
CA GLU A 29 22.43 -43.67 23.46
C GLU A 29 21.35 -44.73 23.58
N THR A 30 20.55 -44.65 24.65
CA THR A 30 19.45 -45.60 24.86
C THR A 30 18.37 -45.48 23.77
N ILE A 31 17.97 -44.28 23.43
CA ILE A 31 16.99 -44.06 22.37
C ILE A 31 17.56 -44.47 21.01
N GLU A 32 18.83 -44.14 20.73
CA GLU A 32 19.55 -44.54 19.50
C GLU A 32 19.62 -46.06 19.34
N ASN A 33 20.05 -46.75 20.39
CA ASN A 33 20.17 -48.22 20.39
C ASN A 33 18.84 -48.95 20.22
N LYS A 34 17.75 -48.39 20.77
CA LYS A 34 16.39 -48.97 20.63
C LYS A 34 15.78 -48.74 19.24
N LYS A 35 16.28 -47.78 18.45
CA LYS A 35 15.81 -47.41 17.09
C LYS A 35 14.29 -47.21 16.98
N GLN A 36 13.67 -46.78 18.08
CA GLN A 36 12.26 -46.48 18.15
C GLN A 36 11.97 -45.37 19.19
N PRO A 37 10.92 -44.59 18.99
CA PRO A 37 10.55 -43.56 19.99
C PRO A 37 10.13 -44.18 21.31
N LEU A 38 10.72 -43.70 22.44
CA LEU A 38 10.46 -44.19 23.79
C LEU A 38 9.62 -43.19 24.57
N SER A 39 8.66 -43.71 25.36
CA SER A 39 7.93 -42.85 26.31
C SER A 39 8.72 -42.58 27.60
N HIS A 40 8.28 -41.64 28.40
CA HIS A 40 8.83 -41.43 29.76
C HIS A 40 8.73 -42.69 30.60
N ALA A 41 7.59 -43.44 30.48
CA ALA A 41 7.39 -44.70 31.19
C ALA A 41 8.39 -45.79 30.74
N ASP A 42 8.64 -45.91 29.43
CA ASP A 42 9.59 -46.88 28.87
C ASP A 42 11.03 -46.60 29.38
N LEU A 43 11.40 -45.28 29.52
CA LEU A 43 12.69 -44.91 30.04
C LEU A 43 12.79 -45.12 31.57
N VAL A 44 11.71 -44.89 32.33
CA VAL A 44 11.65 -45.19 33.77
C VAL A 44 11.84 -46.68 34.00
N GLU A 45 11.17 -47.52 33.21
CA GLU A 45 11.29 -48.98 33.27
C GLU A 45 12.68 -49.46 32.85
N HIS A 46 13.20 -48.94 31.73
CA HIS A 46 14.52 -49.31 31.22
C HIS A 46 15.66 -48.99 32.20
N PHE A 47 15.58 -47.83 32.88
CA PHE A 47 16.59 -47.42 33.86
C PHE A 47 16.28 -47.89 35.29
N GLU A 48 15.24 -48.71 35.48
CA GLU A 48 14.81 -49.27 36.76
C GLU A 48 14.64 -48.19 37.87
N ILE A 49 14.08 -47.01 37.49
CA ILE A 49 13.86 -45.94 38.44
C ILE A 49 12.57 -46.19 39.21
N THR A 50 12.69 -46.29 40.54
CA THR A 50 11.54 -46.67 41.39
C THR A 50 11.06 -45.57 42.32
N ASP A 51 11.91 -44.59 42.60
CA ASP A 51 11.56 -43.48 43.49
C ASP A 51 10.89 -42.29 42.74
N GLN A 52 9.89 -41.70 43.35
CA GLN A 52 9.08 -40.65 42.76
C GLN A 52 9.92 -39.39 42.39
N LYS A 53 10.93 -39.01 43.16
CA LYS A 53 11.75 -37.83 42.91
C LYS A 53 12.60 -38.00 41.66
N SER A 54 13.21 -39.21 41.50
CA SER A 54 14.00 -39.50 40.28
C SER A 54 13.11 -39.63 39.03
N ILE A 55 11.87 -40.12 39.16
CA ILE A 55 10.88 -40.12 38.05
C ILE A 55 10.56 -38.69 37.61
N GLU A 56 10.29 -37.77 38.54
CA GLU A 56 10.04 -36.37 38.27
C GLU A 56 11.30 -35.68 37.68
N ALA A 57 12.46 -35.93 38.23
CA ALA A 57 13.74 -35.40 37.75
C ALA A 57 14.02 -35.85 36.29
N LEU A 58 13.75 -37.13 35.94
CA LEU A 58 13.85 -37.61 34.56
C LEU A 58 12.86 -36.88 33.62
N SER A 59 11.63 -36.64 34.08
CA SER A 59 10.66 -35.86 33.31
C SER A 59 11.15 -34.46 33.02
N HIS A 60 11.73 -33.80 33.99
CA HIS A 60 12.34 -32.45 33.81
C HIS A 60 13.55 -32.53 32.89
N ARG A 61 14.43 -33.54 33.01
CA ARG A 61 15.58 -33.74 32.12
C ARG A 61 15.15 -33.92 30.65
N LEU A 62 14.21 -34.81 30.41
CA LEU A 62 13.66 -35.01 29.08
C LEU A 62 13.05 -33.75 28.51
N SER A 63 12.33 -32.98 29.32
CA SER A 63 11.79 -31.67 28.90
C SER A 63 12.89 -30.67 28.57
N ALA A 64 14.01 -30.69 29.34
CA ALA A 64 15.17 -29.88 29.04
C ALA A 64 15.86 -30.33 27.74
N MET A 65 16.00 -31.63 27.49
CA MET A 65 16.60 -32.17 26.28
C MET A 65 15.76 -31.82 25.01
N VAL A 66 14.42 -31.80 25.12
CA VAL A 66 13.56 -31.32 24.04
C VAL A 66 13.77 -29.82 23.80
N ARG A 67 13.78 -29.03 24.87
CA ARG A 67 14.04 -27.60 24.81
C ARG A 67 15.41 -27.26 24.21
N ASP A 68 16.42 -28.06 24.51
CA ASP A 68 17.81 -27.87 24.08
C ASP A 68 18.08 -28.51 22.70
N GLY A 69 17.03 -29.04 22.00
CA GLY A 69 17.13 -29.58 20.66
C GLY A 69 17.88 -30.91 20.54
N GLN A 70 17.95 -31.69 21.62
CA GLN A 70 18.54 -33.03 21.62
C GLN A 70 17.50 -34.12 21.30
N LEU A 71 16.27 -33.89 21.74
CA LEU A 71 15.15 -34.81 21.53
C LEU A 71 13.94 -34.10 20.91
N MET A 72 13.21 -34.80 20.09
CA MET A 72 11.86 -34.42 19.68
C MET A 72 10.83 -35.16 20.54
N LYS A 73 9.72 -34.48 20.87
CA LYS A 73 8.57 -35.05 21.58
C LYS A 73 7.36 -35.10 20.67
N ASP A 74 6.87 -36.35 20.40
CA ASP A 74 5.61 -36.55 19.71
C ASP A 74 4.62 -37.29 20.64
N GLY A 75 3.58 -36.59 21.06
CA GLY A 75 2.65 -37.07 22.08
C GLY A 75 3.35 -37.38 23.40
N TYR A 76 3.48 -38.67 23.75
CA TYR A 76 4.13 -39.17 24.96
C TYR A 76 5.52 -39.79 24.72
N LYS A 77 6.00 -39.76 23.47
CA LYS A 77 7.24 -40.42 23.05
C LYS A 77 8.31 -39.42 22.73
N PHE A 78 9.57 -39.85 22.93
CA PHE A 78 10.78 -39.07 22.64
C PHE A 78 11.63 -39.81 21.61
N GLN A 79 12.21 -39.06 20.66
CA GLN A 79 13.12 -39.58 19.63
C GLN A 79 14.27 -38.59 19.40
N LEU A 80 15.31 -39.03 18.72
CA LEU A 80 16.46 -38.18 18.46
C LEU A 80 16.11 -37.08 17.43
N MET A 81 16.67 -35.89 17.64
CA MET A 81 16.53 -34.80 16.68
C MET A 81 17.24 -35.08 15.35
N THR A 82 18.30 -35.88 15.36
CA THR A 82 19.05 -36.28 14.15
C THR A 82 18.18 -36.97 13.10
N ASP A 83 17.11 -37.60 13.55
CA ASP A 83 16.18 -38.34 12.68
C ASP A 83 15.11 -37.46 12.02
N GLN A 84 15.05 -36.18 12.40
CA GLN A 84 14.08 -35.23 11.87
C GLN A 84 14.60 -34.50 10.64
N PRO A 85 13.76 -34.28 9.61
CA PRO A 85 14.16 -33.52 8.43
C PRO A 85 14.45 -32.06 8.80
N VAL A 86 15.50 -31.53 8.18
CA VAL A 86 15.84 -30.08 8.25
C VAL A 86 15.09 -29.36 7.13
N HIS A 87 14.43 -28.28 7.46
CA HIS A 87 13.69 -27.45 6.52
C HIS A 87 14.29 -26.06 6.45
N ASP A 88 14.37 -25.50 5.23
CA ASP A 88 14.64 -24.09 5.05
C ASP A 88 13.37 -23.29 5.35
N ALA A 89 13.52 -22.18 6.07
CA ALA A 89 12.40 -21.37 6.54
C ALA A 89 12.80 -19.90 6.69
N THR A 90 11.79 -19.03 6.68
CA THR A 90 11.94 -17.61 6.99
C THR A 90 11.25 -17.31 8.33
N ILE A 91 11.91 -16.52 9.17
CA ILE A 91 11.41 -16.15 10.51
C ILE A 91 10.42 -14.98 10.39
N TYR A 92 9.25 -15.13 10.99
CA TYR A 92 8.28 -14.06 11.18
C TYR A 92 7.99 -13.86 12.65
N ILE A 93 8.14 -12.63 13.13
CA ILE A 93 7.89 -12.25 14.53
C ILE A 93 6.77 -11.22 14.50
N ASN A 94 5.70 -11.46 15.26
CA ASN A 94 4.58 -10.53 15.35
C ASN A 94 4.82 -9.49 16.48
N ASN A 95 3.99 -8.44 16.50
CA ASN A 95 4.07 -7.36 17.49
C ASN A 95 3.86 -7.79 18.96
N LYS A 96 3.50 -9.06 19.19
CA LYS A 96 3.37 -9.65 20.55
C LYS A 96 4.59 -10.49 20.94
N GLY A 97 5.65 -10.47 20.14
CA GLY A 97 6.87 -11.24 20.37
C GLY A 97 6.73 -12.75 20.07
N LEU A 98 5.63 -13.20 19.44
CA LEU A 98 5.49 -14.58 19.00
C LEU A 98 6.16 -14.76 17.64
N GLY A 99 7.07 -15.72 17.55
CA GLY A 99 7.78 -16.04 16.32
C GLY A 99 7.34 -17.36 15.71
N VAL A 100 7.30 -17.36 14.39
CA VAL A 100 7.05 -18.55 13.58
C VAL A 100 8.12 -18.69 12.51
N ALA A 101 8.50 -19.92 12.18
CA ALA A 101 9.28 -20.24 11.00
C ALA A 101 8.32 -20.72 9.90
N SER A 102 8.22 -19.94 8.83
CA SER A 102 7.42 -20.30 7.64
C SER A 102 8.30 -21.12 6.72
N LEU A 103 7.88 -22.36 6.42
CA LEU A 103 8.66 -23.32 5.64
C LEU A 103 8.61 -22.99 4.15
N ASP A 104 9.78 -22.98 3.51
CA ASP A 104 9.88 -22.70 2.07
C ASP A 104 9.13 -23.72 1.23
N GLY A 105 8.31 -23.23 0.30
CA GLY A 105 7.52 -24.07 -0.60
C GLY A 105 6.33 -24.82 0.04
N LYS A 106 6.05 -24.57 1.33
CA LYS A 106 4.93 -25.20 2.06
C LYS A 106 4.04 -24.13 2.70
N LYS A 107 2.76 -24.46 2.91
CA LYS A 107 1.84 -23.62 3.71
C LYS A 107 1.94 -23.88 5.23
N GLU A 108 2.96 -24.59 5.65
CA GLU A 108 3.14 -25.04 7.02
C GLU A 108 4.05 -24.05 7.76
N GLU A 109 3.71 -23.81 9.02
CA GLU A 109 4.46 -22.94 9.93
C GLU A 109 4.84 -23.70 11.19
N MET A 110 6.05 -23.44 11.71
CA MET A 110 6.48 -23.93 13.02
C MET A 110 6.55 -22.80 14.02
N LEU A 111 5.95 -22.98 15.20
CA LEU A 111 6.10 -22.05 16.32
C LEU A 111 7.52 -22.14 16.88
N LEU A 112 8.12 -21.02 17.22
CA LEU A 112 9.43 -20.96 17.85
C LEU A 112 9.31 -20.60 19.34
N PRO A 113 9.97 -21.34 20.26
CA PRO A 113 10.08 -20.93 21.64
C PRO A 113 10.85 -19.62 21.79
N GLU A 114 10.59 -18.84 22.85
CA GLU A 114 11.25 -17.58 23.15
C GLU A 114 12.79 -17.66 23.11
N ARG A 115 13.36 -18.77 23.62
CA ARG A 115 14.83 -19.01 23.58
C ARG A 115 15.37 -19.08 22.15
N GLU A 116 14.60 -19.62 21.20
CA GLU A 116 15.02 -19.70 19.81
C GLU A 116 14.94 -18.34 19.13
N LEU A 117 14.02 -17.48 19.57
CA LEU A 117 13.88 -16.12 19.05
C LEU A 117 15.05 -15.22 19.46
N ARG A 118 15.78 -15.55 20.54
CA ARG A 118 16.96 -14.76 20.96
C ARG A 118 18.10 -14.74 19.95
N GLN A 119 18.23 -15.74 19.10
CA GLN A 119 19.31 -15.84 18.13
C GLN A 119 18.94 -15.37 16.72
N VAL A 120 17.71 -14.91 16.50
CA VAL A 120 17.19 -14.55 15.17
C VAL A 120 16.49 -13.19 15.20
N PHE A 121 16.45 -12.56 14.04
CA PHE A 121 15.62 -11.39 13.78
C PHE A 121 14.49 -11.74 12.80
N HIS A 122 13.49 -10.89 12.74
CA HIS A 122 12.41 -11.00 11.75
C HIS A 122 12.96 -10.96 10.31
N GLY A 123 12.57 -11.94 9.51
CA GLY A 123 13.00 -12.08 8.13
C GLY A 123 14.33 -12.82 7.93
N ASP A 124 15.00 -13.26 9.01
CA ASP A 124 16.18 -14.13 8.88
C ASP A 124 15.81 -15.44 8.18
N ARG A 125 16.67 -15.93 7.30
CA ARG A 125 16.57 -17.28 6.75
C ARG A 125 17.30 -18.26 7.61
N VAL A 126 16.64 -19.36 7.90
CA VAL A 126 17.14 -20.34 8.86
C VAL A 126 16.90 -21.77 8.37
N LYS A 127 17.65 -22.69 8.96
CA LYS A 127 17.32 -24.11 8.94
C LYS A 127 16.65 -24.47 10.25
N VAL A 128 15.49 -25.12 10.16
CA VAL A 128 14.68 -25.52 11.33
C VAL A 128 14.41 -27.01 11.32
N GLN A 129 14.30 -27.58 12.53
CA GLN A 129 13.82 -28.94 12.75
C GLN A 129 12.64 -28.90 13.70
N GLN A 130 11.70 -29.83 13.53
CA GLN A 130 10.55 -29.98 14.39
C GLN A 130 10.94 -30.65 15.71
N THR A 131 10.58 -30.04 16.85
CA THR A 131 10.84 -30.60 18.19
C THR A 131 9.64 -31.28 18.82
N SER A 132 8.44 -30.77 18.55
CA SER A 132 7.20 -31.33 19.11
C SER A 132 5.97 -30.86 18.33
N ILE A 133 4.85 -31.54 18.59
CA ILE A 133 3.51 -31.12 18.15
C ILE A 133 2.69 -30.88 19.42
N ASP A 134 2.03 -29.73 19.52
CA ASP A 134 1.17 -29.42 20.66
C ASP A 134 -0.17 -30.16 20.59
N ARG A 135 -0.97 -30.08 21.67
CA ARG A 135 -2.29 -30.72 21.75
C ARG A 135 -3.30 -30.19 20.71
N LYS A 136 -3.00 -29.06 20.06
CA LYS A 136 -3.82 -28.42 19.01
C LYS A 136 -3.30 -28.76 17.62
N GLY A 137 -2.29 -29.63 17.51
CA GLY A 137 -1.69 -30.04 16.24
C GLY A 137 -0.68 -29.03 15.66
N LYS A 138 -0.24 -28.02 16.41
CA LYS A 138 0.77 -27.06 15.96
C LYS A 138 2.17 -27.61 16.19
N ALA A 139 3.00 -27.53 15.14
CA ALA A 139 4.42 -27.90 15.21
C ALA A 139 5.24 -26.81 15.94
N TRP A 140 6.17 -27.25 16.78
CA TRP A 140 7.18 -26.41 17.40
C TRP A 140 8.53 -26.73 16.77
N GLY A 141 9.30 -25.67 16.46
CA GLY A 141 10.60 -25.78 15.81
C GLY A 141 11.77 -25.37 16.68
N PHE A 142 12.94 -25.82 16.25
CA PHE A 142 14.26 -25.49 16.79
C PHE A 142 15.12 -25.01 15.63
N VAL A 143 15.79 -23.84 15.79
CA VAL A 143 16.65 -23.28 14.78
C VAL A 143 18.02 -23.95 14.85
N THR A 144 18.38 -24.71 13.84
CA THR A 144 19.69 -25.40 13.77
C THR A 144 20.78 -24.51 13.24
N GLN A 145 20.43 -23.62 12.32
CA GLN A 145 21.39 -22.70 11.68
C GLN A 145 20.67 -21.45 11.15
N VAL A 146 21.28 -20.29 11.27
CA VAL A 146 20.90 -19.08 10.54
C VAL A 146 21.73 -19.04 9.26
N THR A 147 21.07 -19.09 8.12
CA THR A 147 21.74 -19.16 6.81
C THR A 147 21.93 -17.79 6.18
N GLN A 148 21.03 -16.85 6.48
CA GLN A 148 21.12 -15.49 5.97
C GLN A 148 20.50 -14.51 6.99
N ARG A 149 21.25 -13.47 7.29
CA ARG A 149 20.78 -12.34 8.11
C ARG A 149 20.12 -11.30 7.25
N ARG A 150 18.90 -10.92 7.61
CA ARG A 150 18.18 -9.86 6.93
C ARG A 150 18.51 -8.48 7.51
N ILE A 151 18.50 -8.36 8.83
CA ILE A 151 18.77 -7.10 9.53
C ILE A 151 20.26 -7.03 9.84
N LYS A 152 20.97 -6.11 9.17
CA LYS A 152 22.39 -5.82 9.42
C LYS A 152 22.60 -4.49 10.13
N GLN A 153 21.65 -3.59 9.97
CA GLN A 153 21.68 -2.25 10.56
C GLN A 153 20.35 -1.95 11.24
N ILE A 154 20.36 -1.16 12.29
CA ILE A 154 19.18 -0.81 13.07
C ILE A 154 19.21 0.68 13.40
N ILE A 155 18.04 1.31 13.38
CA ILE A 155 17.80 2.63 13.94
C ILE A 155 16.98 2.48 15.22
N GLY A 156 17.39 3.17 16.28
CA GLY A 156 16.71 3.13 17.56
C GLY A 156 17.19 4.23 18.49
N LYS A 157 16.67 4.23 19.71
CA LYS A 157 17.04 5.18 20.76
C LYS A 157 18.17 4.62 21.63
N LEU A 158 19.18 5.43 21.88
CA LEU A 158 20.22 5.09 22.85
C LEU A 158 19.61 5.04 24.25
N ALA A 159 19.79 3.95 24.93
CA ALA A 159 19.36 3.72 26.31
C ALA A 159 20.52 3.28 27.20
N GLU A 160 20.40 3.47 28.50
CA GLU A 160 21.36 3.05 29.50
C GLU A 160 20.64 2.32 30.63
N TYR A 161 21.18 1.20 31.03
CA TYR A 161 20.73 0.46 32.22
C TYR A 161 21.91 -0.15 32.97
N GLU A 162 22.04 0.16 34.26
CA GLU A 162 23.13 -0.31 35.15
C GLU A 162 24.57 -0.03 34.65
N GLY A 163 24.74 1.04 33.85
CA GLY A 163 26.02 1.43 33.26
C GLY A 163 26.35 0.79 31.92
N GLU A 164 25.51 -0.09 31.43
CA GLU A 164 25.59 -0.69 30.10
C GLU A 164 24.74 0.11 29.11
N TYR A 165 25.27 0.33 27.90
CA TYR A 165 24.60 1.06 26.84
C TYR A 165 24.07 0.10 25.80
N PHE A 166 22.87 0.39 25.31
CA PHE A 166 22.24 -0.38 24.24
C PHE A 166 21.34 0.49 23.40
N ILE A 167 21.15 0.07 22.17
CA ILE A 167 20.11 0.63 21.32
C ILE A 167 18.81 -0.14 21.58
N GLN A 168 17.75 0.60 21.90
CA GLN A 168 16.40 0.09 21.87
C GLN A 168 15.87 0.27 20.45
N PRO A 169 15.71 -0.81 19.66
CA PRO A 169 15.25 -0.72 18.29
C PRO A 169 13.92 0.02 18.20
N ALA A 170 13.80 0.94 17.25
CA ALA A 170 12.54 1.58 16.92
C ALA A 170 11.61 0.62 16.16
N ASN A 171 12.17 -0.41 15.55
CA ASN A 171 11.45 -1.46 14.84
C ASN A 171 11.01 -2.56 15.82
N PRO A 172 9.70 -2.80 16.04
CA PRO A 172 9.22 -3.86 16.90
C PRO A 172 9.61 -5.28 16.43
N ASN A 173 9.98 -5.43 15.15
CA ASN A 173 10.45 -6.69 14.58
C ASN A 173 11.92 -7.01 14.94
N ALA A 174 12.68 -6.01 15.38
CA ALA A 174 14.00 -6.19 15.99
C ALA A 174 13.83 -6.22 17.51
N HIS A 175 13.25 -7.28 18.01
CA HIS A 175 12.68 -7.45 19.35
C HIS A 175 13.68 -7.54 20.50
N GLN A 176 14.98 -7.39 20.24
CA GLN A 176 16.04 -7.46 21.25
C GLN A 176 16.99 -6.27 21.15
N PRO A 177 17.57 -5.82 22.31
CA PRO A 177 18.52 -4.73 22.31
C PRO A 177 19.84 -5.15 21.65
N ILE A 178 20.59 -4.14 21.18
CA ILE A 178 21.97 -4.32 20.69
C ILE A 178 22.87 -3.55 21.62
N THR A 179 23.85 -4.22 22.20
CA THR A 179 24.81 -3.64 23.13
C THR A 179 25.84 -2.78 22.41
N LEU A 180 26.18 -1.64 22.99
CA LEU A 180 27.15 -0.70 22.45
C LEU A 180 28.27 -0.44 23.49
N GLU A 181 29.50 -0.36 23.01
CA GLU A 181 30.63 0.01 23.86
C GLU A 181 30.56 1.51 24.22
N LYS A 182 30.92 1.83 25.48
CA LYS A 182 30.87 3.20 26.01
C LYS A 182 31.78 4.16 25.25
N GLU A 183 32.95 3.71 24.82
CA GLU A 183 33.91 4.47 24.03
C GLU A 183 33.34 4.96 22.71
N LEU A 184 32.49 4.14 22.07
CA LEU A 184 31.80 4.49 20.81
C LEU A 184 30.80 5.63 21.00
N ILE A 185 30.11 5.66 22.14
CA ILE A 185 29.12 6.69 22.51
C ILE A 185 29.82 8.02 22.77
N GLU A 186 30.90 8.00 23.54
CA GLU A 186 31.72 9.18 23.84
C GLU A 186 32.32 9.77 22.55
N HIS A 187 32.82 8.91 21.65
CA HIS A 187 33.37 9.32 20.35
C HIS A 187 32.31 9.95 19.42
N ALA A 188 31.14 9.33 19.36
CA ALA A 188 30.02 9.81 18.53
C ALA A 188 29.31 11.04 19.13
N LYS A 189 29.60 11.41 20.37
CA LYS A 189 29.00 12.54 21.12
C LYS A 189 27.47 12.48 21.20
N VAL A 190 26.91 11.29 21.25
CA VAL A 190 25.47 11.06 21.38
C VAL A 190 25.06 10.91 22.85
N LYS A 191 23.81 11.21 23.17
CA LYS A 191 23.25 11.19 24.53
C LYS A 191 22.13 10.16 24.61
N VAL A 192 21.90 9.64 25.80
CA VAL A 192 20.75 8.78 26.09
C VAL A 192 19.47 9.46 25.67
N GLY A 193 18.65 8.75 24.86
CA GLY A 193 17.43 9.26 24.24
C GLY A 193 17.59 9.71 22.80
N ASP A 194 18.83 9.93 22.32
CA ASP A 194 19.07 10.28 20.92
C ASP A 194 18.74 9.07 20.01
N SER A 195 18.21 9.37 18.85
CA SER A 195 18.07 8.38 17.78
C SER A 195 19.42 8.19 17.08
N ILE A 196 19.86 6.94 16.93
CA ILE A 196 21.12 6.58 16.29
C ILE A 196 20.93 5.41 15.32
N ARG A 197 21.78 5.37 14.28
CA ARG A 197 21.88 4.24 13.35
C ARG A 197 23.10 3.41 13.71
N VAL A 198 22.92 2.11 13.90
CA VAL A 198 23.94 1.16 14.35
C VAL A 198 24.07 0.06 13.31
N GLU A 199 25.29 -0.35 12.99
CA GLU A 199 25.61 -1.59 12.28
C GLU A 199 25.89 -2.69 13.29
N ILE A 200 25.41 -3.91 13.02
CA ILE A 200 25.57 -5.08 13.87
C ILE A 200 26.91 -5.71 13.54
N ASP A 201 27.81 -5.77 14.51
CA ASP A 201 29.11 -6.42 14.37
C ASP A 201 29.00 -7.92 14.68
N ASP A 202 28.48 -8.27 15.88
CA ASP A 202 28.22 -9.64 16.27
C ASP A 202 26.73 -9.90 16.40
N PHE A 203 26.24 -10.89 15.66
CA PHE A 203 24.83 -11.27 15.69
C PHE A 203 24.48 -12.03 16.96
N PRO A 204 23.21 -11.92 17.43
CA PRO A 204 22.81 -12.51 18.69
C PRO A 204 22.87 -14.04 18.64
N THR A 205 23.15 -14.63 19.79
CA THR A 205 23.09 -16.06 20.05
C THR A 205 21.94 -16.38 21.02
N ARG A 206 21.78 -17.64 21.41
CA ARG A 206 20.80 -17.99 22.46
C ARG A 206 21.13 -17.40 23.83
N GLU A 207 22.39 -17.03 24.09
CA GLU A 207 22.91 -16.64 25.39
C GLU A 207 23.38 -15.18 25.44
N GLU A 208 23.81 -14.61 24.30
CA GLU A 208 24.40 -13.28 24.20
C GLU A 208 23.55 -12.39 23.25
N PHE A 209 23.43 -11.12 23.63
CA PHE A 209 22.81 -10.10 22.76
C PHE A 209 23.76 -9.75 21.61
N ALA A 210 23.19 -9.16 20.55
CA ALA A 210 23.98 -8.59 19.48
C ALA A 210 24.86 -7.43 20.01
N THR A 211 26.03 -7.24 19.38
CA THR A 211 26.88 -6.05 19.56
C THR A 211 26.92 -5.25 18.26
N GLY A 212 27.27 -3.97 18.35
CA GLY A 212 27.34 -3.13 17.14
C GLY A 212 28.06 -1.80 17.40
N HIS A 213 28.25 -1.05 16.31
CA HIS A 213 28.84 0.28 16.38
C HIS A 213 27.96 1.35 15.73
N ILE A 214 28.12 2.61 16.17
CA ILE A 214 27.33 3.73 15.67
C ILE A 214 27.86 4.17 14.31
N ILE A 215 27.00 4.10 13.28
CA ILE A 215 27.31 4.61 11.95
C ILE A 215 26.96 6.09 11.85
N GLN A 216 25.84 6.50 12.44
CA GLN A 216 25.32 7.85 12.28
C GLN A 216 24.48 8.29 13.49
N SER A 217 24.68 9.54 13.94
CA SER A 217 23.73 10.21 14.83
C SER A 217 22.56 10.77 14.01
N MET A 218 21.34 10.60 14.52
CA MET A 218 20.10 11.09 13.92
C MET A 218 19.48 12.22 14.76
N ALA A 219 20.16 12.70 15.80
CA ALA A 219 19.59 13.64 16.78
C ALA A 219 19.13 14.98 16.19
N ASP A 220 19.84 15.48 15.16
CA ASP A 220 19.55 16.75 14.50
C ASP A 220 18.87 16.59 13.13
N LYS A 221 18.35 15.38 12.82
CA LYS A 221 17.76 15.09 11.53
C LYS A 221 16.27 15.40 11.50
N ALA A 222 15.78 15.79 10.32
CA ALA A 222 14.37 15.96 10.06
C ALA A 222 13.58 14.66 10.26
N ASN A 223 12.32 14.75 10.64
CA ASN A 223 11.49 13.57 10.91
C ASN A 223 11.44 12.58 9.73
N THR A 224 11.38 13.07 8.51
CA THR A 224 11.42 12.25 7.30
C THR A 224 12.76 11.55 7.11
N GLU A 225 13.87 12.20 7.46
CA GLU A 225 15.22 11.63 7.41
C GLU A 225 15.45 10.53 8.46
N ILE A 226 14.61 10.46 9.49
CA ILE A 226 14.64 9.40 10.51
C ILE A 226 13.69 8.25 10.12
N ILE A 227 12.42 8.56 9.85
CA ILE A 227 11.39 7.52 9.66
C ILE A 227 11.55 6.76 8.35
N ILE A 228 12.00 7.40 7.27
CA ILE A 228 12.18 6.72 5.97
C ILE A 228 13.28 5.68 6.04
N PRO A 229 14.55 5.97 6.46
CA PRO A 229 15.58 4.96 6.63
C PRO A 229 15.19 3.87 7.64
N GLN A 230 14.53 4.22 8.73
CA GLN A 230 14.00 3.25 9.68
C GLN A 230 13.00 2.29 9.01
N THR A 231 12.07 2.80 8.22
CA THR A 231 11.09 1.98 7.51
C THR A 231 11.74 1.12 6.43
N ILE A 232 12.74 1.65 5.71
CA ILE A 232 13.53 0.89 4.73
C ILE A 232 14.17 -0.33 5.39
N LEU A 233 14.79 -0.14 6.56
CA LEU A 233 15.38 -1.23 7.34
C LEU A 233 14.31 -2.19 7.90
N GLU A 234 13.20 -1.65 8.41
CA GLU A 234 12.08 -2.43 8.96
C GLU A 234 11.49 -3.40 7.92
N TYR A 235 11.25 -2.91 6.72
CA TYR A 235 10.68 -3.71 5.63
C TYR A 235 11.74 -4.45 4.81
N GLY A 236 13.03 -4.25 5.11
CA GLY A 236 14.15 -4.85 4.38
C GLY A 236 14.13 -4.50 2.90
N LEU A 237 13.89 -3.23 2.61
CA LEU A 237 13.95 -2.71 1.25
C LEU A 237 15.42 -2.51 0.84
N PRO A 238 15.85 -2.92 -0.36
CA PRO A 238 17.18 -2.63 -0.86
C PRO A 238 17.38 -1.11 -0.97
N PHE A 239 18.29 -0.55 -0.17
CA PHE A 239 18.49 0.90 -0.09
C PHE A 239 19.56 1.39 -1.04
N GLU A 240 20.77 0.88 -0.89
CA GLU A 240 21.92 1.26 -1.71
C GLU A 240 22.02 0.35 -2.92
N PHE A 241 22.47 0.89 -4.04
CA PHE A 241 22.84 0.08 -5.19
C PHE A 241 24.27 -0.41 -5.05
N PRO A 242 24.56 -1.69 -5.33
CA PRO A 242 25.93 -2.19 -5.39
C PRO A 242 26.79 -1.43 -6.42
N ASP A 243 28.09 -1.31 -6.15
CA ASP A 243 29.02 -0.56 -7.01
C ASP A 243 29.07 -1.05 -8.46
N ASP A 244 28.95 -2.34 -8.67
CA ASP A 244 28.90 -2.95 -10.00
C ASP A 244 27.64 -2.60 -10.77
N VAL A 245 26.50 -2.48 -10.08
CA VAL A 245 25.22 -2.01 -10.62
C VAL A 245 25.31 -0.55 -11.04
N ILE A 246 25.90 0.31 -10.19
CA ILE A 246 26.11 1.73 -10.51
C ILE A 246 27.02 1.87 -11.72
N LYS A 247 28.15 1.17 -11.74
CA LYS A 247 29.11 1.19 -12.87
C LYS A 247 28.47 0.68 -14.17
N ASP A 248 27.63 -0.37 -14.10
CA ASP A 248 26.90 -0.87 -15.27
C ASP A 248 25.93 0.20 -15.80
N ALA A 249 25.15 0.83 -14.92
CA ALA A 249 24.22 1.90 -15.28
C ALA A 249 24.93 3.13 -15.89
N GLU A 250 26.05 3.57 -15.33
CA GLU A 250 26.85 4.72 -15.82
C GLU A 250 27.63 4.42 -17.12
N SER A 251 27.80 3.14 -17.47
CA SER A 251 28.45 2.75 -18.72
C SER A 251 27.64 3.11 -19.96
N PHE A 252 26.34 3.24 -19.83
CA PHE A 252 25.44 3.61 -20.92
C PHE A 252 25.54 5.10 -21.25
N LYS A 253 25.30 5.40 -22.52
CA LYS A 253 25.33 6.76 -23.07
C LYS A 253 24.05 7.04 -23.84
N GLU A 254 23.87 8.30 -24.24
CA GLU A 254 22.78 8.69 -25.15
C GLU A 254 22.73 7.80 -26.38
N PRO A 255 21.52 7.45 -26.86
CA PRO A 255 21.32 6.54 -27.98
C PRO A 255 22.05 7.00 -29.25
N ASN A 256 22.93 6.18 -29.75
CA ASN A 256 23.68 6.41 -31.00
C ASN A 256 22.98 5.78 -32.22
N GLU A 257 23.55 5.91 -33.41
CA GLU A 257 22.97 5.37 -34.65
C GLU A 257 22.76 3.86 -34.60
N LYS A 258 23.71 3.12 -33.99
CA LYS A 258 23.58 1.66 -33.84
C LYS A 258 22.42 1.26 -32.95
N ASP A 259 22.14 2.05 -31.90
CA ASP A 259 20.98 1.81 -30.98
C ASP A 259 19.65 2.11 -31.67
N ARG A 260 19.66 2.93 -32.72
CA ARG A 260 18.50 3.28 -33.55
C ARG A 260 18.26 2.32 -34.71
N GLU A 261 19.24 1.50 -35.06
CA GLU A 261 19.11 0.55 -36.14
C GLU A 261 17.96 -0.45 -35.93
N GLY A 262 17.12 -0.62 -36.96
CA GLY A 262 15.94 -1.50 -36.89
C GLY A 262 14.76 -0.97 -36.07
N ARG A 263 14.83 0.28 -35.59
CA ARG A 263 13.75 0.96 -34.91
C ARG A 263 12.94 1.87 -35.84
N ILE A 264 11.66 2.00 -35.59
CA ILE A 264 10.81 2.94 -36.33
C ILE A 264 11.09 4.37 -35.78
N ASP A 265 11.30 5.31 -36.69
CA ASP A 265 11.53 6.72 -36.33
C ASP A 265 10.20 7.45 -36.12
N LEU A 266 9.94 7.88 -34.89
CA LEU A 266 8.78 8.67 -34.49
C LEU A 266 9.15 10.07 -34.01
N ARG A 267 10.37 10.54 -34.26
CA ARG A 267 10.84 11.83 -33.78
C ARG A 267 10.05 13.04 -34.32
N ASP A 268 9.38 12.87 -35.45
CA ASP A 268 8.53 13.91 -36.07
C ASP A 268 7.12 13.93 -35.49
N LEU A 269 6.67 12.90 -34.75
CA LEU A 269 5.38 12.94 -34.09
C LEU A 269 5.39 13.88 -32.90
N ALA A 270 4.28 14.57 -32.69
CA ALA A 270 4.07 15.45 -31.55
C ALA A 270 3.74 14.64 -30.27
N LEU A 271 4.63 13.72 -29.91
CA LEU A 271 4.57 12.96 -28.66
C LEU A 271 4.88 13.91 -27.49
N VAL A 272 4.11 13.81 -26.42
CA VAL A 272 4.28 14.61 -25.20
C VAL A 272 4.22 13.70 -23.99
N THR A 273 4.97 14.03 -22.93
CA THR A 273 4.80 13.43 -21.60
C THR A 273 3.87 14.29 -20.78
N ILE A 274 2.96 13.67 -20.00
CA ILE A 274 2.00 14.35 -19.12
C ILE A 274 2.03 13.66 -17.76
N ASP A 275 2.61 14.31 -16.74
CA ASP A 275 2.81 13.73 -15.42
C ASP A 275 2.71 14.80 -14.31
N GLY A 276 2.97 14.42 -13.05
CA GLY A 276 3.05 15.33 -11.92
C GLY A 276 4.20 16.36 -12.06
N GLU A 277 4.10 17.44 -11.30
CA GLU A 277 5.09 18.52 -11.29
C GLU A 277 6.48 18.02 -10.87
N ASP A 278 6.54 17.11 -9.90
CA ASP A 278 7.77 16.60 -9.30
C ASP A 278 8.32 15.34 -10.01
N ALA A 279 7.61 14.81 -11.02
CA ALA A 279 8.03 13.61 -11.74
C ALA A 279 9.32 13.86 -12.54
N ARG A 280 10.21 12.86 -12.52
CA ARG A 280 11.49 12.84 -13.26
C ARG A 280 11.67 11.59 -14.12
N ASP A 281 10.96 10.54 -13.79
CA ASP A 281 11.00 9.21 -14.40
C ASP A 281 9.80 9.03 -15.36
N PHE A 282 9.85 9.71 -16.51
CA PHE A 282 8.76 9.68 -17.48
C PHE A 282 8.75 8.33 -18.23
N ASP A 283 7.88 7.43 -17.79
CA ASP A 283 7.69 6.11 -18.40
C ASP A 283 6.99 6.21 -19.77
N ASP A 284 6.06 7.15 -19.94
CA ASP A 284 5.17 7.19 -21.10
C ASP A 284 5.11 8.56 -21.80
N ALA A 285 4.94 8.51 -23.10
CA ALA A 285 4.58 9.64 -23.93
C ALA A 285 3.44 9.26 -24.85
N VAL A 286 2.52 10.20 -25.09
CA VAL A 286 1.28 9.96 -25.82
C VAL A 286 1.11 10.90 -27.00
N TYR A 287 0.45 10.38 -28.05
CA TYR A 287 0.07 11.14 -29.23
C TYR A 287 -1.28 10.64 -29.74
N ALA A 288 -2.13 11.52 -30.23
CA ALA A 288 -3.33 11.12 -30.95
C ALA A 288 -3.64 11.97 -32.17
N GLU A 289 -4.21 11.33 -33.19
CA GLU A 289 -4.72 11.99 -34.40
C GLU A 289 -6.05 11.40 -34.85
N LYS A 290 -6.85 12.22 -35.56
CA LYS A 290 -8.06 11.74 -36.23
C LYS A 290 -7.70 11.08 -37.54
N ARG A 291 -8.28 9.93 -37.80
CA ARG A 291 -8.11 9.21 -39.08
C ARG A 291 -9.03 9.74 -40.15
N SER A 292 -8.59 9.73 -41.43
CA SER A 292 -9.36 10.20 -42.59
C SER A 292 -10.70 9.49 -42.76
N GLY A 293 -10.80 8.20 -42.41
CA GLY A 293 -12.06 7.40 -42.43
C GLY A 293 -12.92 7.60 -41.17
N GLY A 294 -12.55 8.48 -40.27
CA GLY A 294 -13.12 8.66 -38.93
C GLY A 294 -12.50 7.69 -37.88
N GLY A 295 -12.68 8.01 -36.61
CA GLY A 295 -12.00 7.34 -35.51
C GLY A 295 -10.65 7.98 -35.23
N TYR A 296 -9.80 7.25 -34.48
CA TYR A 296 -8.58 7.78 -33.90
C TYR A 296 -7.41 6.84 -34.14
N ARG A 297 -6.22 7.39 -34.26
CA ARG A 297 -4.95 6.69 -34.06
C ARG A 297 -4.34 7.23 -32.77
N VAL A 298 -3.90 6.33 -31.88
CA VAL A 298 -3.23 6.65 -30.63
C VAL A 298 -1.91 5.94 -30.59
N VAL A 299 -0.86 6.67 -30.28
CA VAL A 299 0.50 6.13 -30.07
C VAL A 299 0.84 6.29 -28.61
N VAL A 300 1.04 5.18 -27.92
CA VAL A 300 1.54 5.12 -26.55
C VAL A 300 2.97 4.61 -26.63
N ALA A 301 3.92 5.51 -26.40
CA ALA A 301 5.35 5.23 -26.42
C ALA A 301 5.84 5.08 -24.98
N ILE A 302 6.39 3.91 -24.65
CA ILE A 302 6.88 3.57 -23.31
C ILE A 302 8.39 3.44 -23.33
N ALA A 303 9.06 3.94 -22.30
CA ALA A 303 10.51 3.87 -22.14
C ALA A 303 11.05 2.46 -22.39
N ASP A 304 12.03 2.32 -23.28
CA ASP A 304 12.62 1.02 -23.60
C ASP A 304 13.71 0.61 -22.61
N VAL A 305 13.31 0.40 -21.36
CA VAL A 305 14.19 -0.02 -20.27
C VAL A 305 14.92 -1.33 -20.60
N SER A 306 14.26 -2.23 -21.36
CA SER A 306 14.83 -3.52 -21.74
C SER A 306 16.03 -3.43 -22.69
N HIS A 307 16.32 -2.26 -23.26
CA HIS A 307 17.55 -2.01 -24.03
C HIS A 307 18.77 -1.89 -23.09
N TYR A 308 18.60 -1.27 -21.94
CA TYR A 308 19.63 -0.99 -20.95
C TYR A 308 19.76 -2.13 -19.92
N VAL A 309 18.66 -2.52 -19.31
CA VAL A 309 18.59 -3.59 -18.30
C VAL A 309 18.53 -4.94 -19.01
N ARG A 310 19.70 -5.55 -19.17
CA ARG A 310 19.86 -6.82 -19.92
C ARG A 310 19.78 -8.00 -18.97
N VAL A 311 19.12 -9.07 -19.42
CA VAL A 311 18.91 -10.31 -18.64
C VAL A 311 20.23 -10.85 -18.10
N ASP A 312 20.23 -11.34 -16.86
CA ASP A 312 21.35 -11.96 -16.15
C ASP A 312 22.59 -11.05 -16.00
N LYS A 313 22.37 -9.74 -15.86
CA LYS A 313 23.40 -8.77 -15.52
C LYS A 313 23.16 -8.20 -14.12
N PRO A 314 24.20 -7.66 -13.44
CA PRO A 314 24.05 -7.12 -12.10
C PRO A 314 22.89 -6.13 -11.97
N LEU A 315 22.73 -5.24 -12.96
CA LEU A 315 21.63 -4.28 -13.02
C LEU A 315 20.25 -4.96 -13.11
N ASP A 316 20.15 -6.08 -13.81
CA ASP A 316 18.91 -6.85 -13.93
C ASP A 316 18.57 -7.60 -12.65
N GLU A 317 19.56 -8.23 -12.02
CA GLU A 317 19.38 -8.95 -10.76
C GLU A 317 18.94 -8.02 -9.65
N GLU A 318 19.55 -6.83 -9.54
CA GLU A 318 19.17 -5.81 -8.58
C GLU A 318 17.75 -5.27 -8.84
N ALA A 319 17.41 -4.95 -10.10
CA ALA A 319 16.07 -4.51 -10.48
C ALA A 319 15.00 -5.57 -10.18
N LYS A 320 15.33 -6.85 -10.39
CA LYS A 320 14.46 -7.99 -10.07
C LYS A 320 14.25 -8.13 -8.55
N GLU A 321 15.31 -8.01 -7.74
CA GLU A 321 15.23 -8.08 -6.27
C GLU A 321 14.36 -6.94 -5.72
N ARG A 322 14.51 -5.72 -6.23
CA ARG A 322 13.66 -4.57 -5.89
C ARG A 322 12.22 -4.78 -6.33
N GLY A 323 12.02 -5.29 -7.53
CA GLY A 323 10.72 -5.61 -8.14
C GLY A 323 9.87 -4.39 -8.49
N THR A 324 9.92 -3.33 -7.68
CA THR A 324 9.21 -2.06 -7.90
C THR A 324 9.92 -0.90 -7.19
N SER A 325 9.74 0.33 -7.70
CA SER A 325 10.10 1.54 -6.97
C SER A 325 9.17 1.73 -5.77
N VAL A 326 9.68 2.34 -4.69
CA VAL A 326 8.90 2.65 -3.48
C VAL A 326 8.79 4.17 -3.33
N TYR A 327 7.57 4.67 -3.24
CA TYR A 327 7.29 6.10 -3.15
C TYR A 327 6.94 6.48 -1.71
N PHE A 328 7.84 7.20 -1.04
CA PHE A 328 7.61 7.82 0.26
C PHE A 328 7.28 9.31 0.08
N PRO A 329 6.69 9.95 1.07
CA PRO A 329 6.58 11.41 1.06
C PRO A 329 7.96 12.07 0.91
N HIS A 330 8.16 12.87 -0.14
CA HIS A 330 9.42 13.54 -0.51
C HIS A 330 10.63 12.66 -0.84
N PHE A 331 10.49 11.34 -0.89
CA PHE A 331 11.59 10.46 -1.21
C PHE A 331 11.14 9.28 -2.06
N VAL A 332 11.90 8.95 -3.08
CA VAL A 332 11.68 7.77 -3.92
C VAL A 332 12.86 6.82 -3.76
N LEU A 333 12.56 5.56 -3.45
CA LEU A 333 13.53 4.48 -3.52
C LEU A 333 13.35 3.79 -4.88
N PRO A 334 14.18 4.11 -5.88
CA PRO A 334 13.93 3.70 -7.26
C PRO A 334 14.31 2.24 -7.49
N MET A 335 13.63 1.60 -8.46
CA MET A 335 13.97 0.24 -8.93
C MET A 335 15.29 0.23 -9.71
N LEU A 336 15.61 1.31 -10.40
CA LEU A 336 16.81 1.48 -11.22
C LEU A 336 17.63 2.68 -10.74
N PRO A 337 18.98 2.68 -10.90
CA PRO A 337 19.79 3.85 -10.63
C PRO A 337 19.29 5.11 -11.36
N GLU A 338 19.44 6.28 -10.75
CA GLU A 338 18.93 7.55 -11.30
C GLU A 338 19.49 7.90 -12.68
N ALA A 339 20.71 7.48 -12.99
CA ALA A 339 21.29 7.64 -14.32
C ALA A 339 20.41 7.03 -15.42
N LEU A 340 19.68 5.98 -15.10
CA LEU A 340 18.71 5.33 -15.98
C LEU A 340 17.29 5.82 -15.73
N SER A 341 16.80 5.74 -14.50
CA SER A 341 15.38 6.07 -14.21
C SER A 341 15.01 7.52 -14.52
N ASN A 342 15.85 8.47 -14.13
CA ASN A 342 15.63 9.91 -14.39
C ASN A 342 16.35 10.38 -15.66
N GLY A 343 17.36 9.60 -16.13
CA GLY A 343 18.25 9.90 -17.24
C GLY A 343 17.85 9.24 -18.55
N LEU A 344 18.57 8.17 -18.92
CA LEU A 344 18.50 7.57 -20.26
C LEU A 344 17.18 6.88 -20.57
N CYS A 345 16.51 6.29 -19.56
CA CYS A 345 15.20 5.66 -19.75
C CYS A 345 14.07 6.69 -19.77
N SER A 346 14.16 7.75 -18.95
CA SER A 346 13.12 8.78 -18.87
C SER A 346 12.91 9.47 -20.22
N LEU A 347 11.65 9.55 -20.67
CA LEU A 347 11.25 10.19 -21.93
C LEU A 347 11.31 11.72 -21.84
N ASN A 348 12.46 12.22 -21.42
CA ASN A 348 12.72 13.66 -21.23
C ASN A 348 12.44 14.47 -22.51
N PRO A 349 11.95 15.72 -22.40
CA PRO A 349 11.65 16.57 -23.54
C PRO A 349 12.93 16.98 -24.30
N HIS A 350 12.77 17.17 -25.61
CA HIS A 350 13.80 17.71 -26.52
C HIS A 350 15.09 16.88 -26.64
N VAL A 351 15.02 15.58 -26.32
CA VAL A 351 16.10 14.60 -26.52
C VAL A 351 15.55 13.33 -27.17
N ASP A 352 16.42 12.64 -27.91
CA ASP A 352 16.05 11.36 -28.51
C ASP A 352 16.03 10.27 -27.44
N ARG A 353 14.95 9.48 -27.39
CA ARG A 353 14.79 8.36 -26.44
C ARG A 353 14.33 7.11 -27.16
N LEU A 354 14.84 5.97 -26.69
CA LEU A 354 14.39 4.66 -27.17
C LEU A 354 13.09 4.28 -26.46
N CYS A 355 12.13 3.80 -27.24
CA CYS A 355 10.83 3.40 -26.68
C CYS A 355 10.31 2.11 -27.32
N MET A 356 9.41 1.43 -26.58
CA MET A 356 8.49 0.41 -27.06
C MET A 356 7.12 1.07 -27.26
N VAL A 357 6.59 0.89 -28.45
CA VAL A 357 5.34 1.57 -28.85
C VAL A 357 4.20 0.57 -28.92
N CYS A 358 3.05 0.99 -28.37
CA CYS A 358 1.75 0.44 -28.69
C CYS A 358 1.01 1.46 -29.57
N ASP A 359 0.84 1.14 -30.86
CA ASP A 359 0.17 1.97 -31.87
C ASP A 359 -1.23 1.41 -32.14
N LEU A 360 -2.25 2.14 -31.72
CA LEU A 360 -3.63 1.68 -31.75
C LEU A 360 -4.45 2.47 -32.76
N ASN A 361 -5.29 1.75 -33.50
CA ASN A 361 -6.35 2.33 -34.29
C ASN A 361 -7.71 2.06 -33.64
N LEU A 362 -8.48 3.12 -33.43
CA LEU A 362 -9.79 3.05 -32.80
C LEU A 362 -10.88 3.52 -33.78
N SER A 363 -12.07 2.93 -33.67
CA SER A 363 -13.26 3.39 -34.33
C SER A 363 -13.73 4.74 -33.81
N ARG A 364 -14.75 5.33 -34.43
CA ARG A 364 -15.42 6.56 -33.93
C ARG A 364 -16.04 6.36 -32.55
N SER A 365 -16.46 5.13 -32.25
CA SER A 365 -17.02 4.77 -30.95
C SER A 365 -15.95 4.37 -29.90
N GLY A 366 -14.66 4.56 -30.17
CA GLY A 366 -13.57 4.26 -29.24
C GLY A 366 -13.16 2.78 -29.15
N LYS A 367 -13.77 1.88 -29.92
CA LYS A 367 -13.37 0.46 -29.93
C LYS A 367 -12.08 0.27 -30.70
N VAL A 368 -11.12 -0.45 -30.12
CA VAL A 368 -9.87 -0.82 -30.76
C VAL A 368 -10.17 -1.70 -31.98
N THR A 369 -9.67 -1.32 -33.14
CA THR A 369 -9.84 -2.07 -34.41
C THR A 369 -8.57 -2.80 -34.83
N SER A 370 -7.42 -2.26 -34.51
CA SER A 370 -6.12 -2.89 -34.68
C SER A 370 -5.08 -2.23 -33.78
N TYR A 371 -4.03 -2.96 -33.47
CA TYR A 371 -2.88 -2.46 -32.73
C TYR A 371 -1.59 -3.13 -33.22
N GLN A 372 -0.46 -2.47 -33.02
CA GLN A 372 0.87 -2.97 -33.32
C GLN A 372 1.83 -2.62 -32.20
N PHE A 373 2.81 -3.52 -31.96
CA PHE A 373 3.91 -3.28 -31.04
C PHE A 373 5.22 -3.27 -31.83
N TYR A 374 6.05 -2.28 -31.57
CA TYR A 374 7.37 -2.18 -32.21
C TYR A 374 8.34 -1.33 -31.40
N PRO A 375 9.67 -1.62 -31.47
CA PRO A 375 10.69 -0.75 -30.92
C PRO A 375 10.83 0.51 -31.79
N SER A 376 11.02 1.67 -31.14
CA SER A 376 11.07 2.95 -31.83
C SER A 376 12.12 3.88 -31.21
N VAL A 377 12.44 4.96 -31.90
CA VAL A 377 13.08 6.17 -31.38
C VAL A 377 12.09 7.32 -31.45
N MET A 378 11.97 8.06 -30.37
CA MET A 378 11.10 9.20 -30.25
C MET A 378 11.83 10.47 -29.78
N HIS A 379 11.17 11.61 -29.92
CA HIS A 379 11.62 12.91 -29.44
C HIS A 379 10.44 13.63 -28.83
N SER A 380 10.36 13.68 -27.49
CA SER A 380 9.25 14.36 -26.80
C SER A 380 9.24 15.84 -27.13
N LYS A 381 8.10 16.36 -27.64
CA LYS A 381 7.99 17.77 -28.02
C LYS A 381 7.70 18.68 -26.84
N ALA A 382 7.17 18.13 -25.75
CA ALA A 382 6.94 18.89 -24.53
C ALA A 382 6.79 17.95 -23.33
N ARG A 383 7.28 18.39 -22.17
CA ARG A 383 6.88 17.89 -20.86
C ARG A 383 5.73 18.76 -20.36
N LEU A 384 4.57 18.17 -20.19
CA LEU A 384 3.38 18.81 -19.66
C LEU A 384 3.07 18.27 -18.27
N THR A 385 2.40 19.07 -17.44
CA THR A 385 1.88 18.58 -16.16
C THR A 385 0.37 18.35 -16.22
N TYR A 386 -0.16 17.53 -15.32
CA TYR A 386 -1.60 17.32 -15.20
C TYR A 386 -2.34 18.64 -14.96
N THR A 387 -1.75 19.55 -14.19
CA THR A 387 -2.32 20.87 -13.92
C THR A 387 -2.36 21.72 -15.19
N GLN A 388 -1.26 21.83 -15.91
CA GLN A 388 -1.18 22.59 -17.17
C GLN A 388 -2.18 22.10 -18.22
N VAL A 389 -2.29 20.76 -18.38
CA VAL A 389 -3.25 20.19 -19.35
C VAL A 389 -4.68 20.46 -18.90
N ALA A 390 -5.01 20.36 -17.61
CA ALA A 390 -6.34 20.67 -17.12
C ALA A 390 -6.69 22.16 -17.34
N GLU A 391 -5.81 23.09 -17.00
CA GLU A 391 -5.99 24.53 -17.23
C GLU A 391 -6.18 24.85 -18.72
N TYR A 392 -5.42 24.19 -19.59
CA TYR A 392 -5.56 24.34 -21.03
C TYR A 392 -6.94 23.86 -21.52
N LEU A 393 -7.39 22.72 -21.02
CA LEU A 393 -8.71 22.17 -21.38
C LEU A 393 -9.88 23.01 -20.82
N ASP A 394 -9.65 23.72 -19.72
CA ASP A 394 -10.61 24.66 -19.11
C ASP A 394 -10.59 26.05 -19.79
N GLY A 395 -9.68 26.26 -20.78
CA GLY A 395 -9.68 27.43 -21.65
C GLY A 395 -8.48 28.36 -21.54
N ASP A 396 -7.51 28.10 -20.65
CA ASP A 396 -6.25 28.86 -20.62
C ASP A 396 -5.31 28.39 -21.73
N SER A 397 -5.32 29.10 -22.85
CA SER A 397 -4.47 28.80 -23.99
C SER A 397 -2.97 28.92 -23.71
N ASN A 398 -2.56 29.59 -22.64
CA ASN A 398 -1.15 29.80 -22.29
C ASN A 398 -0.58 28.71 -21.37
N ALA A 399 -1.43 27.85 -20.83
CA ALA A 399 -1.02 26.78 -19.92
C ALA A 399 -0.10 25.73 -20.56
N ILE A 400 -0.15 25.55 -21.88
CA ILE A 400 0.72 24.65 -22.66
C ILE A 400 1.41 25.40 -23.81
N PRO A 401 2.55 24.90 -24.34
CA PRO A 401 3.29 25.53 -25.43
C PRO A 401 2.41 25.86 -26.66
N GLU A 402 2.77 26.91 -27.39
CA GLU A 402 2.04 27.36 -28.59
C GLU A 402 2.21 26.46 -29.82
N ASP A 403 2.95 25.35 -29.70
CA ASP A 403 3.15 24.38 -30.78
C ASP A 403 1.78 23.83 -31.25
N ARG A 404 1.47 24.09 -32.51
CA ARG A 404 0.21 23.71 -33.15
C ARG A 404 0.00 22.19 -33.16
N ALA A 405 1.07 21.40 -33.35
CA ALA A 405 1.00 19.96 -33.45
C ALA A 405 0.75 19.35 -32.03
N VAL A 406 1.41 19.89 -31.01
CA VAL A 406 1.19 19.52 -29.61
C VAL A 406 -0.26 19.82 -29.20
N ARG A 407 -0.74 21.05 -29.41
CA ARG A 407 -2.11 21.43 -29.08
C ARG A 407 -3.16 20.57 -29.81
N LYS A 408 -2.89 20.26 -31.09
CA LYS A 408 -3.79 19.37 -31.86
C LYS A 408 -3.82 17.95 -31.29
N SER A 409 -2.67 17.40 -30.89
CA SER A 409 -2.57 16.09 -30.24
C SER A 409 -3.33 16.08 -28.92
N VAL A 410 -3.07 17.02 -28.02
CA VAL A 410 -3.75 17.12 -26.70
C VAL A 410 -5.27 17.25 -26.86
N ASN A 411 -5.73 18.10 -27.75
CA ASN A 411 -7.17 18.23 -28.03
C ASN A 411 -7.78 16.94 -28.59
N THR A 412 -7.03 16.19 -29.41
CA THR A 412 -7.52 14.92 -29.96
C THR A 412 -7.55 13.84 -28.89
N LEU A 413 -6.53 13.79 -27.99
CA LEU A 413 -6.51 12.91 -26.82
C LEU A 413 -7.72 13.18 -25.91
N PHE A 414 -8.04 14.44 -25.65
CA PHE A 414 -9.19 14.79 -24.83
C PHE A 414 -10.52 14.38 -25.48
N GLN A 415 -10.68 14.59 -26.79
CA GLN A 415 -11.88 14.14 -27.51
C GLN A 415 -12.03 12.61 -27.47
N LEU A 416 -10.92 11.88 -27.62
CA LEU A 416 -10.91 10.43 -27.48
C LEU A 416 -11.27 10.02 -26.04
N TYR A 417 -10.66 10.66 -25.03
CA TYR A 417 -10.96 10.39 -23.63
C TYR A 417 -12.46 10.51 -23.33
N GLN A 418 -13.16 11.52 -23.87
CA GLN A 418 -14.61 11.66 -23.68
C GLN A 418 -15.38 10.44 -24.25
N VAL A 419 -14.91 9.86 -25.35
CA VAL A 419 -15.49 8.64 -25.92
C VAL A 419 -15.18 7.42 -25.04
N LEU A 420 -13.94 7.29 -24.56
CA LEU A 420 -13.51 6.18 -23.71
C LEU A 420 -14.19 6.19 -22.33
N LYS A 421 -14.44 7.37 -21.78
CA LYS A 421 -15.22 7.56 -20.55
C LYS A 421 -16.63 6.96 -20.69
N GLY A 422 -17.27 7.13 -21.86
CA GLY A 422 -18.54 6.47 -22.17
C GLY A 422 -18.43 4.94 -22.21
N LEU A 423 -17.40 4.41 -22.88
CA LEU A 423 -17.16 2.96 -22.94
C LEU A 423 -16.82 2.36 -21.56
N ARG A 424 -16.11 3.11 -20.70
CA ARG A 424 -15.83 2.70 -19.31
C ARG A 424 -17.14 2.51 -18.55
N ALA A 425 -18.08 3.45 -18.69
CA ALA A 425 -19.39 3.34 -18.07
C ALA A 425 -20.21 2.16 -18.63
N GLU A 426 -20.19 1.94 -19.96
CA GLU A 426 -20.85 0.78 -20.61
C GLU A 426 -20.28 -0.56 -20.13
N ARG A 427 -18.96 -0.63 -19.88
CA ARG A 427 -18.27 -1.81 -19.35
C ARG A 427 -18.57 -2.05 -17.87
N HIS A 428 -19.17 -1.08 -17.17
CA HIS A 428 -19.41 -1.11 -15.73
C HIS A 428 -18.13 -1.26 -14.89
N ALA A 429 -17.02 -0.66 -15.33
CA ALA A 429 -15.80 -0.58 -14.51
C ALA A 429 -16.13 0.15 -13.20
N MET A 430 -15.71 -0.43 -12.07
CA MET A 430 -16.00 0.15 -10.76
C MET A 430 -15.16 1.41 -10.54
N GLU A 431 -15.81 2.52 -10.21
CA GLU A 431 -15.15 3.79 -9.91
C GLU A 431 -15.42 4.18 -8.46
N PHE A 432 -14.46 3.88 -7.60
CA PHE A 432 -14.51 4.29 -6.19
C PHE A 432 -13.89 5.67 -6.04
N GLU A 433 -14.66 6.62 -5.53
CA GLU A 433 -14.14 7.92 -5.13
C GLU A 433 -13.46 7.78 -3.77
N THR A 434 -12.14 7.60 -3.78
CA THR A 434 -11.30 7.65 -2.58
C THR A 434 -10.54 8.96 -2.55
N VAL A 435 -10.49 9.61 -1.39
CA VAL A 435 -9.71 10.83 -1.21
C VAL A 435 -8.27 10.42 -0.88
N GLU A 436 -7.37 10.62 -1.84
CA GLU A 436 -5.93 10.56 -1.59
C GLU A 436 -5.47 11.88 -0.97
N THR A 437 -4.50 11.83 -0.08
CA THR A 437 -3.92 13.03 0.52
C THR A 437 -2.44 13.13 0.20
N TYR A 438 -1.96 14.36 0.04
CA TYR A 438 -0.54 14.66 0.04
C TYR A 438 -0.21 15.61 1.19
N MET A 439 1.05 15.60 1.59
CA MET A 439 1.54 16.38 2.70
C MET A 439 2.50 17.43 2.18
N THR A 440 2.38 18.67 2.67
CA THR A 440 3.41 19.68 2.52
C THR A 440 4.26 19.70 3.79
N PHE A 441 5.54 20.03 3.65
CA PHE A 441 6.48 19.98 4.76
C PHE A 441 7.06 21.35 5.02
N ASP A 442 7.48 21.58 6.25
CA ASP A 442 8.27 22.73 6.66
C ASP A 442 9.78 22.46 6.46
N ASP A 443 10.62 23.47 6.73
CA ASP A 443 12.07 23.38 6.58
C ASP A 443 12.74 22.37 7.54
N LEU A 444 12.02 21.88 8.55
CA LEU A 444 12.45 20.88 9.51
C LEU A 444 11.91 19.48 9.20
N GLY A 445 11.26 19.29 8.05
CA GLY A 445 10.66 18.02 7.64
C GLY A 445 9.43 17.63 8.46
N GLY A 446 8.84 18.56 9.21
CA GLY A 446 7.54 18.40 9.86
C GLY A 446 6.40 18.61 8.86
N ILE A 447 5.25 17.96 9.06
CA ILE A 447 4.08 18.22 8.24
C ILE A 447 3.59 19.65 8.51
N LYS A 448 3.49 20.45 7.46
CA LYS A 448 2.89 21.78 7.48
C LYS A 448 1.38 21.71 7.28
N GLU A 449 0.94 20.97 6.26
CA GLU A 449 -0.47 20.80 5.91
C GLU A 449 -0.70 19.42 5.29
N ILE A 450 -1.88 18.86 5.51
CA ILE A 450 -2.38 17.65 4.86
C ILE A 450 -3.51 18.08 3.93
N LEU A 451 -3.34 17.90 2.63
CA LEU A 451 -4.27 18.38 1.60
C LEU A 451 -4.82 17.22 0.79
N PRO A 452 -6.09 17.27 0.37
CA PRO A 452 -6.63 16.27 -0.53
C PRO A 452 -6.04 16.42 -1.93
N ARG A 453 -5.67 15.30 -2.54
CA ARG A 453 -5.24 15.24 -3.93
C ARG A 453 -6.45 15.11 -4.84
N SER A 454 -6.77 16.15 -5.59
CA SER A 454 -7.85 16.07 -6.58
C SER A 454 -7.34 15.44 -7.89
N ARG A 455 -8.04 14.42 -8.38
CA ARG A 455 -7.79 13.85 -9.71
C ARG A 455 -8.58 14.67 -10.73
N ASN A 456 -7.90 15.40 -11.61
CA ASN A 456 -8.50 16.17 -12.69
C ASN A 456 -8.70 15.31 -13.96
N GLU A 457 -9.34 15.87 -14.98
CA GLU A 457 -9.62 15.18 -16.25
C GLU A 457 -8.33 14.78 -17.01
N ALA A 458 -7.21 15.50 -16.82
CA ALA A 458 -5.93 15.13 -17.42
C ALA A 458 -5.36 13.82 -16.85
N HIS A 459 -5.49 13.59 -15.54
CA HIS A 459 -5.13 12.31 -14.93
C HIS A 459 -5.93 11.14 -15.53
N LYS A 460 -7.25 11.34 -15.67
CA LYS A 460 -8.16 10.33 -16.22
C LYS A 460 -7.89 10.07 -17.71
N LEU A 461 -7.50 11.10 -18.46
CA LEU A 461 -7.11 10.99 -19.87
C LEU A 461 -5.89 10.07 -20.03
N ILE A 462 -4.83 10.29 -19.25
CA ILE A 462 -3.62 9.46 -19.29
C ILE A 462 -3.92 8.05 -18.80
N GLU A 463 -4.71 7.90 -17.74
CA GLU A 463 -5.16 6.58 -17.28
C GLU A 463 -5.84 5.78 -18.38
N GLU A 464 -6.75 6.37 -19.17
CA GLU A 464 -7.42 5.67 -20.27
C GLU A 464 -6.44 5.30 -21.40
N CYS A 465 -5.42 6.15 -21.70
CA CYS A 465 -4.38 5.80 -22.66
C CYS A 465 -3.54 4.61 -22.18
N MET A 466 -3.19 4.58 -20.89
CA MET A 466 -2.44 3.48 -20.29
C MET A 466 -3.27 2.20 -20.23
N LEU A 467 -4.56 2.28 -19.90
CA LEU A 467 -5.47 1.15 -19.94
C LEU A 467 -5.58 0.55 -21.35
N LEU A 468 -5.70 1.38 -22.40
CA LEU A 468 -5.71 0.92 -23.79
C LEU A 468 -4.44 0.12 -24.13
N ALA A 469 -3.27 0.63 -23.80
CA ALA A 469 -2.00 -0.03 -24.08
C ALA A 469 -1.84 -1.33 -23.29
N ASN A 470 -2.19 -1.34 -21.99
CA ASN A 470 -2.13 -2.51 -21.11
C ASN A 470 -3.06 -3.64 -21.59
N VAL A 471 -4.30 -3.31 -21.98
CA VAL A 471 -5.26 -4.28 -22.52
C VAL A 471 -4.78 -4.82 -23.86
N ALA A 472 -4.32 -3.94 -24.78
CA ALA A 472 -3.79 -4.36 -26.08
C ALA A 472 -2.56 -5.29 -25.91
N ALA A 473 -1.69 -5.03 -24.91
CA ALA A 473 -0.55 -5.89 -24.60
C ALA A 473 -0.98 -7.27 -24.08
N ALA A 474 -2.01 -7.31 -23.22
CA ALA A 474 -2.57 -8.57 -22.72
C ALA A 474 -3.19 -9.40 -23.85
N GLU A 475 -4.01 -8.76 -24.71
CA GLU A 475 -4.62 -9.40 -25.87
C GLU A 475 -3.57 -9.88 -26.88
N TYR A 476 -2.53 -9.07 -27.14
CA TYR A 476 -1.42 -9.42 -28.02
C TYR A 476 -0.69 -10.68 -27.54
N ALA A 477 -0.38 -10.73 -26.25
CA ALA A 477 0.27 -11.86 -25.67
C ALA A 477 -0.61 -13.13 -25.68
N LEU A 478 -1.90 -13.01 -25.34
CA LEU A 478 -2.86 -14.11 -25.46
C LEU A 478 -2.96 -14.67 -26.87
N LYS A 479 -3.13 -13.78 -27.85
CA LYS A 479 -3.30 -14.16 -29.27
C LYS A 479 -2.06 -14.86 -29.83
N ASN A 480 -0.87 -14.50 -29.37
CA ASN A 480 0.41 -15.04 -29.86
C ASN A 480 1.01 -16.06 -28.90
N GLU A 481 0.29 -16.51 -27.87
CA GLU A 481 0.73 -17.49 -26.87
C GLU A 481 2.07 -17.12 -26.22
N ILE A 482 2.27 -15.80 -25.96
CA ILE A 482 3.50 -15.30 -25.33
C ILE A 482 3.40 -15.53 -23.82
N PRO A 483 4.33 -16.31 -23.23
CA PRO A 483 4.39 -16.47 -21.77
C PRO A 483 4.66 -15.13 -21.08
N MET A 484 3.80 -14.74 -20.15
CA MET A 484 3.89 -13.48 -19.41
C MET A 484 3.18 -13.51 -18.07
N LEU A 485 3.31 -12.44 -17.30
CA LEU A 485 2.53 -12.20 -16.09
C LEU A 485 1.31 -11.32 -16.41
N TYR A 486 0.14 -11.83 -16.07
CA TYR A 486 -1.10 -11.05 -16.06
C TYR A 486 -1.22 -10.29 -14.74
N ARG A 487 -1.89 -9.14 -14.77
CA ARG A 487 -2.37 -8.47 -13.57
C ARG A 487 -3.78 -8.96 -13.29
N VAL A 488 -3.87 -9.91 -12.37
CA VAL A 488 -5.11 -10.61 -12.05
C VAL A 488 -5.81 -9.94 -10.88
N HIS A 489 -7.11 -9.70 -11.01
CA HIS A 489 -7.98 -9.28 -9.92
C HIS A 489 -9.22 -10.16 -9.89
N GLU A 490 -9.22 -11.12 -9.00
CA GLU A 490 -10.32 -12.09 -8.87
C GLU A 490 -11.59 -11.44 -8.31
N PRO A 491 -12.78 -12.00 -8.62
CA PRO A 491 -14.02 -11.58 -7.96
C PRO A 491 -13.94 -11.81 -6.45
N PRO A 492 -14.73 -11.06 -5.66
CA PRO A 492 -14.78 -11.22 -4.21
C PRO A 492 -15.20 -12.63 -3.79
N GLU A 493 -14.62 -13.11 -2.69
CA GLU A 493 -15.02 -14.38 -2.07
C GLU A 493 -16.48 -14.37 -1.63
N PHE A 494 -17.14 -15.51 -1.73
CA PHE A 494 -18.56 -15.65 -1.38
C PHE A 494 -18.87 -15.17 0.05
N SER A 495 -17.99 -15.43 1.01
CA SER A 495 -18.13 -14.97 2.40
C SER A 495 -18.18 -13.45 2.53
N ARG A 496 -17.40 -12.73 1.70
CA ARG A 496 -17.36 -11.27 1.63
C ARG A 496 -18.58 -10.72 0.91
N ILE A 497 -19.02 -11.40 -0.16
CA ILE A 497 -20.25 -11.05 -0.92
C ILE A 497 -21.46 -11.06 0.01
N LEU A 498 -21.61 -12.08 0.87
CA LEU A 498 -22.72 -12.17 1.81
C LEU A 498 -22.78 -10.97 2.76
N LYS A 499 -21.65 -10.55 3.30
CA LYS A 499 -21.57 -9.36 4.18
C LYS A 499 -21.98 -8.08 3.47
N VAL A 500 -21.48 -7.88 2.25
CA VAL A 500 -21.86 -6.72 1.41
C VAL A 500 -23.34 -6.75 1.10
N ARG A 501 -23.88 -7.90 0.70
CA ARG A 501 -25.31 -8.06 0.40
C ARG A 501 -26.20 -7.68 1.58
N ASP A 502 -25.86 -8.16 2.76
CA ASP A 502 -26.64 -7.87 3.96
C ASP A 502 -26.60 -6.37 4.29
N TYR A 503 -25.44 -5.74 4.13
CA TYR A 503 -25.27 -4.30 4.29
C TYR A 503 -26.06 -3.51 3.23
N VAL A 504 -25.94 -3.84 1.95
CA VAL A 504 -26.62 -3.16 0.84
C VAL A 504 -28.16 -3.29 0.93
N LYS A 505 -28.66 -4.42 1.44
CA LYS A 505 -30.10 -4.60 1.74
C LYS A 505 -30.61 -3.58 2.77
N LEU A 506 -29.82 -3.24 3.76
CA LEU A 506 -30.21 -2.21 4.75
C LEU A 506 -30.29 -0.81 4.13
N LEU A 507 -29.55 -0.58 3.04
CA LEU A 507 -29.66 0.65 2.25
C LEU A 507 -30.91 0.67 1.36
N GLY A 508 -31.66 -0.43 1.30
CA GLY A 508 -32.84 -0.60 0.44
C GLY A 508 -32.51 -0.82 -1.03
N LEU A 509 -31.28 -1.21 -1.34
CA LEU A 509 -30.80 -1.43 -2.71
C LEU A 509 -30.79 -2.94 -3.05
N PRO A 510 -31.06 -3.31 -4.31
CA PRO A 510 -30.94 -4.69 -4.77
C PRO A 510 -29.46 -5.11 -4.86
N PHE A 511 -29.18 -6.33 -4.45
CA PHE A 511 -27.85 -6.93 -4.61
C PHE A 511 -27.98 -8.46 -4.70
N PRO A 512 -27.58 -9.09 -5.83
CA PRO A 512 -27.77 -10.52 -6.05
C PRO A 512 -26.82 -11.38 -5.22
N GLU A 513 -27.01 -12.70 -5.23
CA GLU A 513 -26.12 -13.66 -4.55
C GLU A 513 -24.79 -13.84 -5.26
N GLN A 514 -24.77 -13.67 -6.56
CA GLN A 514 -23.58 -13.70 -7.40
C GLN A 514 -23.49 -12.36 -8.16
N PRO A 515 -22.97 -11.31 -7.49
CA PRO A 515 -22.90 -9.99 -8.08
C PRO A 515 -21.81 -9.90 -9.14
N THR A 516 -22.12 -9.19 -10.20
CA THR A 516 -21.19 -8.80 -11.26
C THR A 516 -20.66 -7.38 -10.99
N GLN A 517 -19.69 -6.92 -11.79
CA GLN A 517 -19.22 -5.53 -11.77
C GLN A 517 -20.37 -4.52 -11.90
N LYS A 518 -21.37 -4.84 -12.75
CA LYS A 518 -22.56 -4.02 -12.95
C LYS A 518 -23.34 -3.80 -11.65
N ASP A 519 -23.45 -4.83 -10.82
CA ASP A 519 -24.22 -4.75 -9.57
C ASP A 519 -23.48 -3.88 -8.55
N TYR A 520 -22.15 -3.99 -8.45
CA TYR A 520 -21.32 -3.10 -7.64
C TYR A 520 -21.42 -1.66 -8.12
N GLN A 521 -21.25 -1.42 -9.43
CA GLN A 521 -21.33 -0.08 -10.01
C GLN A 521 -22.73 0.54 -9.81
N ALA A 522 -23.80 -0.25 -9.87
CA ALA A 522 -25.15 0.22 -9.61
C ALA A 522 -25.31 0.71 -8.16
N VAL A 523 -24.70 0.06 -7.18
CA VAL A 523 -24.69 0.52 -5.77
C VAL A 523 -23.88 1.81 -5.64
N ILE A 524 -22.68 1.89 -6.24
CA ILE A 524 -21.84 3.09 -6.22
C ILE A 524 -22.62 4.29 -6.77
N GLU A 525 -23.22 4.14 -7.95
CA GLU A 525 -23.99 5.21 -8.61
C GLU A 525 -25.23 5.62 -7.81
N ALA A 526 -25.96 4.65 -7.24
CA ALA A 526 -27.14 4.92 -6.43
C ALA A 526 -26.82 5.63 -5.09
N THR A 527 -25.56 5.60 -4.67
CA THR A 527 -25.13 6.14 -3.37
C THR A 527 -24.21 7.36 -3.47
N LYS A 528 -23.75 7.75 -4.68
CA LYS A 528 -22.75 8.80 -4.90
C LYS A 528 -23.08 10.15 -4.24
N ASP A 529 -24.36 10.56 -4.24
CA ASP A 529 -24.79 11.84 -3.71
C ASP A 529 -25.14 11.79 -2.22
N ARG A 530 -24.88 10.67 -1.55
CA ARG A 530 -25.18 10.50 -0.11
C ARG A 530 -24.01 11.03 0.73
N ILE A 531 -24.33 11.53 1.92
CA ILE A 531 -23.32 12.00 2.89
C ILE A 531 -22.42 10.83 3.35
N ASP A 532 -22.97 9.62 3.41
CA ASP A 532 -22.26 8.39 3.81
C ASP A 532 -21.67 7.60 2.62
N ALA A 533 -21.69 8.16 1.40
CA ALA A 533 -21.13 7.53 0.20
C ALA A 533 -19.69 7.03 0.39
N PRO A 534 -18.74 7.80 0.97
CA PRO A 534 -17.37 7.31 1.16
C PRO A 534 -17.30 6.05 2.03
N SER A 535 -18.14 5.98 3.07
CA SER A 535 -18.20 4.81 3.97
C SER A 535 -18.81 3.60 3.28
N ILE A 536 -19.86 3.78 2.46
CA ILE A 536 -20.47 2.72 1.64
C ILE A 536 -19.44 2.19 0.64
N HIS A 537 -18.76 3.08 -0.08
CA HIS A 537 -17.73 2.73 -1.04
C HIS A 537 -16.57 1.97 -0.37
N ALA A 538 -16.18 2.37 0.86
CA ALA A 538 -15.16 1.65 1.63
C ALA A 538 -15.59 0.22 1.99
N VAL A 539 -16.88 -0.03 2.31
CA VAL A 539 -17.40 -1.39 2.55
C VAL A 539 -17.32 -2.24 1.29
N LEU A 540 -17.72 -1.67 0.15
CA LEU A 540 -17.62 -2.36 -1.15
C LEU A 540 -16.16 -2.67 -1.49
N LEU A 541 -15.26 -1.70 -1.35
CA LEU A 541 -13.83 -1.84 -1.64
C LEU A 541 -13.15 -2.89 -0.75
N ARG A 542 -13.46 -2.91 0.56
CA ARG A 542 -12.94 -3.92 1.50
C ARG A 542 -13.39 -5.35 1.19
N SER A 543 -14.46 -5.52 0.43
CA SER A 543 -14.91 -6.84 -0.02
C SER A 543 -14.09 -7.38 -1.18
N MET A 544 -13.41 -6.51 -1.94
CA MET A 544 -12.61 -6.89 -3.10
C MET A 544 -11.41 -7.74 -2.71
N MET A 545 -10.98 -8.58 -3.65
CA MET A 545 -9.71 -9.28 -3.55
C MET A 545 -8.57 -8.31 -3.89
N GLN A 546 -7.38 -8.62 -3.43
CA GLN A 546 -6.19 -7.87 -3.82
C GLN A 546 -5.70 -8.38 -5.17
N ALA A 547 -5.36 -7.46 -6.08
CA ALA A 547 -4.77 -7.83 -7.36
C ALA A 547 -3.34 -8.40 -7.16
N TYR A 548 -2.94 -9.32 -8.03
CA TYR A 548 -1.63 -9.96 -8.00
C TYR A 548 -1.09 -10.23 -9.41
N TYR A 549 0.19 -10.55 -9.51
CA TYR A 549 0.80 -11.01 -10.75
C TYR A 549 0.79 -12.53 -10.83
N GLY A 550 0.38 -13.09 -11.97
CA GLY A 550 0.37 -14.51 -12.18
C GLY A 550 0.37 -14.90 -13.66
N PRO A 551 0.86 -16.11 -14.02
CA PRO A 551 0.91 -16.56 -15.42
C PRO A 551 -0.47 -16.96 -15.98
N ASN A 552 -1.44 -17.22 -15.10
CA ASN A 552 -2.78 -17.64 -15.49
C ASN A 552 -3.72 -16.45 -15.57
N ASN A 553 -4.35 -16.25 -16.73
CA ASN A 553 -5.34 -15.19 -16.90
C ASN A 553 -6.66 -15.56 -16.22
N ALA A 554 -7.04 -14.82 -15.19
CA ALA A 554 -8.37 -14.89 -14.57
C ALA A 554 -9.15 -13.55 -14.69
N GLY A 555 -8.69 -12.66 -15.59
CA GLY A 555 -9.30 -11.35 -15.81
C GLY A 555 -9.00 -10.33 -14.70
N HIS A 556 -9.59 -9.15 -14.85
CA HIS A 556 -9.47 -8.08 -13.86
C HIS A 556 -10.85 -7.56 -13.46
N PHE A 557 -11.40 -8.10 -12.38
CA PHE A 557 -12.77 -7.83 -11.93
C PHE A 557 -13.04 -6.33 -11.73
N GLY A 558 -12.17 -5.59 -11.03
CA GLY A 558 -12.37 -4.17 -10.74
C GLY A 558 -12.41 -3.28 -11.99
N LEU A 559 -11.59 -3.59 -13.01
CA LEU A 559 -11.55 -2.85 -14.28
C LEU A 559 -12.52 -3.38 -15.33
N ALA A 560 -13.17 -4.53 -15.07
CA ALA A 560 -14.08 -5.23 -15.99
C ALA A 560 -13.41 -5.55 -17.34
N TYR A 561 -12.19 -6.11 -17.29
CA TYR A 561 -11.46 -6.63 -18.46
C TYR A 561 -11.28 -8.15 -18.35
N ASP A 562 -11.44 -8.84 -19.49
CA ASP A 562 -11.23 -10.29 -19.58
C ASP A 562 -9.76 -10.69 -19.53
N ALA A 563 -8.86 -9.78 -19.91
CA ALA A 563 -7.42 -9.93 -19.78
C ALA A 563 -6.78 -8.56 -19.53
N TYR A 564 -5.86 -8.53 -18.59
CA TYR A 564 -5.15 -7.32 -18.23
C TYR A 564 -3.72 -7.60 -17.79
N THR A 565 -2.80 -6.73 -18.16
CA THR A 565 -1.40 -6.78 -17.73
C THR A 565 -0.84 -5.38 -17.56
N HIS A 566 0.31 -5.26 -17.00
CA HIS A 566 1.06 -4.02 -16.91
C HIS A 566 2.14 -3.97 -17.99
N PHE A 567 2.12 -2.92 -18.83
CA PHE A 567 3.05 -2.67 -19.93
C PHE A 567 3.68 -1.28 -19.84
N THR A 568 3.02 -0.34 -19.17
CA THR A 568 3.24 1.09 -19.35
C THR A 568 4.22 1.73 -18.37
N SER A 569 4.85 0.98 -17.43
CA SER A 569 5.75 1.58 -16.44
C SER A 569 6.99 0.71 -16.13
N PRO A 570 7.86 0.39 -17.12
CA PRO A 570 9.01 -0.48 -16.92
C PRO A 570 10.18 0.17 -16.14
N ILE A 571 10.21 1.50 -15.96
CA ILE A 571 11.21 2.17 -15.11
C ILE A 571 10.99 1.81 -13.65
N ARG A 572 9.72 1.66 -13.25
CA ARG A 572 9.34 1.49 -11.84
C ARG A 572 8.65 0.17 -11.51
N ARG A 573 8.37 -0.70 -12.49
CA ARG A 573 7.79 -2.03 -12.27
C ARG A 573 8.50 -3.08 -13.12
N TYR A 574 9.07 -4.06 -12.48
CA TYR A 574 9.78 -5.14 -13.17
C TYR A 574 8.87 -6.05 -14.03
N PRO A 575 7.60 -6.35 -13.68
CA PRO A 575 6.69 -7.09 -14.55
C PRO A 575 6.48 -6.45 -15.92
N ASP A 576 6.46 -5.13 -16.01
CA ASP A 576 6.36 -4.38 -17.28
C ASP A 576 7.64 -4.61 -18.12
N LEU A 577 8.82 -4.56 -17.50
CA LEU A 577 10.08 -4.85 -18.13
C LEU A 577 10.14 -6.29 -18.69
N LEU A 578 9.63 -7.27 -17.93
CA LEU A 578 9.52 -8.66 -18.39
C LEU A 578 8.64 -8.77 -19.62
N LEU A 579 7.49 -8.09 -19.61
CA LEU A 579 6.56 -8.09 -20.75
C LEU A 579 7.19 -7.45 -21.99
N HIS A 580 7.91 -6.33 -21.84
CA HIS A 580 8.66 -5.72 -22.94
C HIS A 580 9.67 -6.69 -23.56
N ARG A 581 10.41 -7.42 -22.73
CA ARG A 581 11.34 -8.46 -23.19
C ARG A 581 10.63 -9.59 -23.92
N ALA A 582 9.50 -10.06 -23.40
CA ALA A 582 8.72 -11.12 -24.01
C ALA A 582 8.16 -10.71 -25.39
N ILE A 583 7.59 -9.50 -25.50
CA ILE A 583 7.11 -8.95 -26.77
C ILE A 583 8.27 -8.79 -27.77
N LYS A 584 9.42 -8.24 -27.35
CA LYS A 584 10.59 -8.11 -28.23
C LYS A 584 11.11 -9.47 -28.70
N ALA A 585 11.19 -10.45 -27.82
CA ALA A 585 11.62 -11.81 -28.19
C ALA A 585 10.68 -12.40 -29.26
N HIS A 586 9.36 -12.25 -29.08
CA HIS A 586 8.37 -12.69 -30.08
C HIS A 586 8.55 -11.97 -31.42
N LEU A 587 8.69 -10.63 -31.43
CA LEU A 587 8.94 -9.86 -32.67
C LEU A 587 10.23 -10.28 -33.38
N GLN A 588 11.24 -10.73 -32.65
CA GLN A 588 12.52 -11.25 -33.18
C GLN A 588 12.50 -12.76 -33.42
N GLN A 589 11.35 -13.44 -33.23
CA GLN A 589 11.23 -14.90 -33.37
C GLN A 589 12.20 -15.67 -32.44
N LYS A 590 12.46 -15.14 -31.24
CA LYS A 590 13.26 -15.74 -30.20
C LYS A 590 12.37 -16.31 -29.10
N PRO A 591 12.84 -17.31 -28.33
CA PRO A 591 12.09 -17.80 -27.18
C PRO A 591 11.89 -16.70 -26.12
N SER A 592 10.78 -16.79 -25.38
CA SER A 592 10.52 -15.89 -24.25
C SER A 592 11.61 -16.03 -23.16
N PRO A 593 12.03 -14.95 -22.52
CA PRO A 593 13.06 -14.99 -21.48
C PRO A 593 12.63 -15.79 -20.24
N LEU A 594 11.32 -15.90 -19.97
CA LEU A 594 10.77 -16.69 -18.87
C LEU A 594 9.60 -17.55 -19.33
N SER A 595 9.47 -18.74 -18.76
CA SER A 595 8.37 -19.67 -19.04
C SER A 595 8.16 -20.67 -17.88
N GLY A 596 7.00 -21.33 -17.86
CA GLY A 596 6.71 -22.39 -16.90
C GLY A 596 6.78 -21.95 -15.44
N GLY A 597 7.39 -22.78 -14.59
CA GLY A 597 7.49 -22.54 -13.14
C GLY A 597 8.21 -21.22 -12.77
N ALA A 598 9.16 -20.77 -13.58
CA ALA A 598 9.85 -19.51 -13.34
C ALA A 598 8.91 -18.27 -13.41
N LEU A 599 7.83 -18.34 -14.20
CA LEU A 599 6.81 -17.29 -14.21
C LEU A 599 5.95 -17.31 -12.96
N GLU A 600 5.64 -18.47 -12.39
CA GLU A 600 4.89 -18.58 -11.13
C GLU A 600 5.69 -18.01 -9.96
N GLU A 601 6.97 -18.35 -9.89
CA GLU A 601 7.90 -17.80 -8.89
C GLU A 601 8.02 -16.27 -9.05
N ALA A 602 8.21 -15.78 -10.26
CA ALA A 602 8.26 -14.36 -10.57
C ALA A 602 6.96 -13.63 -10.18
N GLY A 603 5.79 -14.19 -10.49
CA GLY A 603 4.49 -13.64 -10.11
C GLY A 603 4.32 -13.52 -8.59
N THR A 604 4.74 -14.55 -7.86
CA THR A 604 4.73 -14.57 -6.39
C THR A 604 5.68 -13.50 -5.83
N HIS A 605 6.91 -13.43 -6.34
CA HIS A 605 7.92 -12.47 -5.93
C HIS A 605 7.46 -11.02 -6.16
N PHE A 606 7.01 -10.67 -7.37
CA PHE A 606 6.62 -9.30 -7.68
C PHE A 606 5.32 -8.87 -6.99
N SER A 607 4.42 -9.79 -6.71
CA SER A 607 3.26 -9.50 -5.86
C SER A 607 3.66 -9.25 -4.41
N ALA A 608 4.69 -9.93 -3.91
CA ALA A 608 5.21 -9.71 -2.57
C ALA A 608 5.99 -8.40 -2.46
N THR A 609 6.84 -8.05 -3.46
CA THR A 609 7.58 -6.78 -3.48
C THR A 609 6.66 -5.57 -3.59
N GLU A 610 5.59 -5.65 -4.39
CA GLU A 610 4.56 -4.62 -4.49
C GLU A 610 3.87 -4.39 -3.13
N ARG A 611 3.40 -5.46 -2.48
CA ARG A 611 2.76 -5.35 -1.15
C ARG A 611 3.71 -4.77 -0.12
N ARG A 612 4.97 -5.22 -0.10
CA ARG A 612 6.03 -4.69 0.77
C ARG A 612 6.23 -3.19 0.57
N ALA A 613 6.26 -2.73 -0.68
CA ALA A 613 6.40 -1.32 -1.04
C ALA A 613 5.20 -0.49 -0.55
N ASP A 614 3.98 -0.96 -0.79
CA ASP A 614 2.74 -0.29 -0.35
C ASP A 614 2.65 -0.19 1.18
N GLU A 615 2.98 -1.27 1.89
CA GLU A 615 2.96 -1.30 3.35
C GLU A 615 4.01 -0.36 3.94
N ALA A 616 5.22 -0.33 3.37
CA ALA A 616 6.28 0.58 3.79
C ALA A 616 5.87 2.05 3.59
N SER A 617 5.36 2.40 2.42
CA SER A 617 4.87 3.75 2.12
C SER A 617 3.75 4.18 3.07
N ARG A 618 2.78 3.31 3.29
CA ARG A 618 1.67 3.55 4.23
C ARG A 618 2.16 3.70 5.68
N SER A 619 3.16 2.92 6.06
CA SER A 619 3.77 2.96 7.39
C SER A 619 4.39 4.32 7.67
N VAL A 620 5.19 4.87 6.75
CA VAL A 620 5.76 6.23 6.86
C VAL A 620 4.67 7.28 6.92
N THR A 621 3.69 7.21 6.01
CA THR A 621 2.55 8.14 5.97
C THR A 621 1.78 8.15 7.30
N THR A 622 1.52 6.97 7.87
CA THR A 622 0.80 6.85 9.14
C THR A 622 1.63 7.42 10.30
N TRP A 623 2.93 7.12 10.34
CA TRP A 623 3.82 7.67 11.37
C TRP A 623 3.88 9.19 11.33
N LEU A 624 4.02 9.77 10.13
CA LEU A 624 4.05 11.22 9.94
C LEU A 624 2.73 11.87 10.39
N LYS A 625 1.58 11.26 10.06
CA LYS A 625 0.27 11.70 10.55
C LYS A 625 0.17 11.62 12.08
N CYS A 626 0.65 10.54 12.69
CA CYS A 626 0.72 10.42 14.15
C CYS A 626 1.61 11.51 14.76
N HIS A 627 2.79 11.75 14.20
CA HIS A 627 3.69 12.80 14.67
C HIS A 627 3.06 14.19 14.57
N TYR A 628 2.37 14.48 13.47
CA TYR A 628 1.61 15.72 13.30
C TYR A 628 0.52 15.88 14.37
N MET A 629 -0.19 14.81 14.70
CA MET A 629 -1.28 14.82 15.67
C MET A 629 -0.81 14.93 17.12
N GLN A 630 0.46 14.71 17.43
CA GLN A 630 0.99 14.90 18.81
C GLN A 630 0.81 16.34 19.30
N GLN A 631 0.96 17.33 18.43
CA GLN A 631 0.78 18.75 18.79
C GLN A 631 -0.69 19.16 18.97
N HIS A 632 -1.62 18.30 18.57
CA HIS A 632 -3.07 18.51 18.65
C HIS A 632 -3.72 17.71 19.78
N ILE A 633 -2.96 17.10 20.69
CA ILE A 633 -3.50 16.38 21.83
C ILE A 633 -4.32 17.36 22.69
N GLY A 634 -5.57 16.99 23.00
CA GLY A 634 -6.52 17.79 23.75
C GLY A 634 -7.41 18.68 22.88
N GLU A 635 -7.21 18.78 21.57
CA GLU A 635 -8.04 19.54 20.64
C GLU A 635 -9.22 18.69 20.14
N GLU A 636 -10.31 19.39 19.78
CA GLU A 636 -11.52 18.77 19.25
C GLU A 636 -11.62 18.91 17.75
N PHE A 637 -12.04 17.82 17.08
CA PHE A 637 -12.24 17.76 15.63
C PHE A 637 -13.59 17.12 15.28
N VAL A 638 -14.08 17.41 14.10
CA VAL A 638 -15.21 16.70 13.50
C VAL A 638 -14.65 15.57 12.65
N GLY A 639 -15.16 14.36 12.88
CA GLY A 639 -14.78 13.19 12.10
C GLY A 639 -16.00 12.41 11.61
N ILE A 640 -15.74 11.46 10.73
CA ILE A 640 -16.72 10.54 10.15
C ILE A 640 -16.33 9.13 10.58
N VAL A 641 -17.28 8.35 11.05
CA VAL A 641 -17.07 6.93 11.37
C VAL A 641 -16.77 6.17 10.08
N SER A 642 -15.51 5.77 9.91
CA SER A 642 -15.00 5.07 8.72
C SER A 642 -15.02 3.55 8.86
N ALA A 643 -15.02 3.02 10.09
CA ALA A 643 -15.20 1.60 10.38
C ALA A 643 -15.72 1.40 11.80
N THR A 644 -16.34 0.24 12.04
CA THR A 644 -16.81 -0.20 13.35
C THR A 644 -16.28 -1.60 13.64
N ALA A 645 -15.91 -1.85 14.88
CA ALA A 645 -15.43 -3.15 15.36
C ALA A 645 -16.00 -3.41 16.77
N GLU A 646 -15.91 -4.63 17.26
CA GLU A 646 -16.33 -5.01 18.61
C GLU A 646 -15.70 -4.15 19.73
N PHE A 647 -14.45 -3.73 19.49
CA PHE A 647 -13.64 -2.96 20.45
C PHE A 647 -13.75 -1.44 20.30
N GLY A 648 -14.42 -0.91 19.25
CA GLY A 648 -14.57 0.54 19.09
C GLY A 648 -14.90 1.02 17.68
N LEU A 649 -14.83 2.34 17.51
CA LEU A 649 -15.06 3.05 16.26
C LEU A 649 -13.74 3.55 15.68
N PHE A 650 -13.56 3.38 14.39
CA PHE A 650 -12.53 4.11 13.64
C PHE A 650 -13.16 5.38 13.07
N VAL A 651 -12.48 6.49 13.28
CA VAL A 651 -12.96 7.81 12.87
C VAL A 651 -11.89 8.48 12.01
N THR A 652 -12.29 8.94 10.84
CA THR A 652 -11.43 9.76 9.95
C THR A 652 -11.77 11.23 10.15
N LEU A 653 -10.80 12.05 10.50
CA LEU A 653 -10.98 13.51 10.67
C LEU A 653 -11.28 14.16 9.32
N LYS A 654 -12.33 15.01 9.27
CA LYS A 654 -12.87 15.54 8.03
C LYS A 654 -11.89 16.46 7.27
N ASP A 655 -11.17 17.28 8.03
CA ASP A 655 -10.31 18.33 7.44
C ASP A 655 -8.84 17.91 7.33
N LEU A 656 -8.42 16.90 8.09
CA LEU A 656 -7.03 16.42 8.15
C LEU A 656 -6.84 15.05 7.51
N TYR A 657 -7.93 14.32 7.24
CA TYR A 657 -7.87 12.94 6.68
C TYR A 657 -6.96 12.01 7.50
N VAL A 658 -7.00 12.17 8.82
CA VAL A 658 -6.25 11.36 9.79
C VAL A 658 -7.22 10.40 10.46
N ASP A 659 -6.82 9.14 10.55
CA ASP A 659 -7.60 8.08 11.17
C ASP A 659 -7.18 7.89 12.62
N GLY A 660 -8.14 7.70 13.50
CA GLY A 660 -7.94 7.34 14.90
C GLY A 660 -9.05 6.44 15.40
N MET A 661 -8.93 5.97 16.63
CA MET A 661 -9.88 5.03 17.24
C MET A 661 -10.49 5.60 18.50
N VAL A 662 -11.83 5.45 18.63
CA VAL A 662 -12.55 5.63 19.88
C VAL A 662 -12.84 4.24 20.45
N HIS A 663 -12.28 3.92 21.63
CA HIS A 663 -12.51 2.63 22.27
C HIS A 663 -13.97 2.50 22.73
N VAL A 664 -14.55 1.30 22.67
CA VAL A 664 -15.95 1.03 23.02
C VAL A 664 -16.33 1.52 24.42
N SER A 665 -15.42 1.49 25.38
CA SER A 665 -15.63 2.00 26.75
C SER A 665 -15.81 3.52 26.84
N GLN A 666 -15.51 4.27 25.76
CA GLN A 666 -15.63 5.73 25.71
C GLN A 666 -16.86 6.21 24.93
N LEU A 667 -17.71 5.28 24.47
CA LEU A 667 -18.91 5.61 23.70
C LEU A 667 -20.10 6.06 24.57
N GLY A 668 -20.00 5.96 25.90
CA GLY A 668 -21.02 6.36 26.87
C GLY A 668 -21.35 5.26 27.89
N ASP A 669 -22.28 5.52 28.77
CA ASP A 669 -22.71 4.64 29.88
C ASP A 669 -23.69 3.56 29.37
N ASP A 670 -23.35 2.82 28.32
CA ASP A 670 -24.14 1.71 27.80
C ASP A 670 -23.25 0.51 27.43
N PHE A 671 -23.86 -0.65 27.35
CA PHE A 671 -23.17 -1.83 26.85
C PHE A 671 -23.37 -1.94 25.32
N PHE A 672 -22.32 -1.70 24.55
CA PHE A 672 -22.38 -1.72 23.09
C PHE A 672 -22.05 -3.11 22.54
N VAL A 673 -22.89 -3.58 21.63
CA VAL A 673 -22.71 -4.84 20.89
C VAL A 673 -22.54 -4.52 19.42
N PHE A 674 -21.56 -5.16 18.79
CA PHE A 674 -21.32 -5.01 17.37
C PHE A 674 -22.34 -5.84 16.55
N ASP A 675 -23.10 -5.14 15.71
CA ASP A 675 -23.98 -5.77 14.72
C ASP A 675 -23.27 -5.85 13.36
N GLN A 676 -22.90 -7.05 12.99
CA GLN A 676 -22.16 -7.32 11.76
C GLN A 676 -22.99 -6.99 10.51
N ALA A 677 -24.31 -7.15 10.54
CA ALA A 677 -25.18 -6.89 9.40
C ALA A 677 -25.26 -5.40 9.06
N SER A 678 -25.46 -4.57 10.09
CA SER A 678 -25.56 -3.11 9.92
C SER A 678 -24.22 -2.40 10.04
N GLN A 679 -23.10 -3.13 10.30
CA GLN A 679 -21.79 -2.53 10.56
C GLN A 679 -21.92 -1.39 11.58
N SER A 680 -22.52 -1.66 12.73
CA SER A 680 -22.79 -0.67 13.78
C SER A 680 -22.55 -1.21 15.18
N LEU A 681 -22.21 -0.32 16.11
CA LEU A 681 -22.20 -0.59 17.54
C LEU A 681 -23.54 -0.12 18.12
N VAL A 682 -24.30 -1.02 18.72
CA VAL A 682 -25.65 -0.75 19.25
C VAL A 682 -25.66 -0.92 20.75
N GLY A 683 -26.03 0.14 21.47
CA GLY A 683 -26.23 0.14 22.91
C GLY A 683 -27.50 -0.63 23.30
N GLN A 684 -27.33 -1.58 24.21
CA GLN A 684 -28.43 -2.49 24.61
C GLN A 684 -29.51 -1.85 25.47
N ASN A 685 -29.16 -0.85 26.27
CA ASN A 685 -30.08 -0.28 27.25
C ASN A 685 -30.73 1.03 26.77
N ARG A 686 -29.96 1.92 26.13
CA ARG A 686 -30.43 3.26 25.73
C ARG A 686 -30.76 3.37 24.24
N GLY A 687 -30.45 2.34 23.43
CA GLY A 687 -30.75 2.33 22.02
C GLY A 687 -29.88 3.30 21.20
N GLN A 688 -28.83 3.85 21.80
CA GLN A 688 -27.82 4.64 21.04
C GLN A 688 -27.05 3.72 20.09
N SER A 689 -26.85 4.19 18.88
CA SER A 689 -26.09 3.41 17.89
C SER A 689 -25.10 4.27 17.13
N PHE A 690 -23.97 3.68 16.79
CA PHE A 690 -22.93 4.29 15.96
C PHE A 690 -22.76 3.44 14.72
N SER A 691 -22.95 4.05 13.56
CA SER A 691 -22.92 3.39 12.26
C SER A 691 -21.89 4.04 11.36
N LEU A 692 -21.49 3.32 10.31
CA LEU A 692 -20.65 3.88 9.24
C LEU A 692 -21.28 5.17 8.69
N GLY A 693 -20.45 6.20 8.49
CA GLY A 693 -20.84 7.49 7.95
C GLY A 693 -21.43 8.45 9.00
N ASP A 694 -21.61 8.04 10.26
CA ASP A 694 -22.02 8.96 11.32
C ASP A 694 -20.96 10.05 11.53
N GLN A 695 -21.43 11.29 11.69
CA GLN A 695 -20.53 12.38 12.06
C GLN A 695 -20.44 12.45 13.58
N VAL A 696 -19.21 12.52 14.06
CA VAL A 696 -18.90 12.60 15.48
C VAL A 696 -17.94 13.76 15.75
N ARG A 697 -18.08 14.37 16.90
CA ARG A 697 -17.07 15.25 17.46
C ARG A 697 -16.20 14.43 18.39
N ILE A 698 -14.92 14.47 18.16
CA ILE A 698 -13.92 13.74 18.95
C ILE A 698 -12.88 14.71 19.50
N LYS A 699 -12.22 14.28 20.55
CA LYS A 699 -11.04 14.92 21.11
C LYS A 699 -9.85 13.99 20.94
N VAL A 700 -8.70 14.51 20.61
CA VAL A 700 -7.47 13.73 20.55
C VAL A 700 -7.01 13.41 21.97
N ALA A 701 -7.16 12.16 22.40
CA ALA A 701 -6.83 11.72 23.75
C ALA A 701 -5.36 11.38 23.91
N GLY A 702 -4.76 10.77 22.89
CA GLY A 702 -3.35 10.40 22.91
C GLY A 702 -2.84 9.93 21.55
N VAL A 703 -1.52 9.95 21.41
CA VAL A 703 -0.84 9.46 20.20
C VAL A 703 0.32 8.56 20.62
N ASN A 704 0.34 7.36 20.08
CA ASN A 704 1.42 6.41 20.24
C ASN A 704 2.17 6.29 18.91
N LEU A 705 3.39 6.81 18.83
CA LEU A 705 4.23 6.78 17.63
C LEU A 705 4.76 5.38 17.32
N ASP A 706 5.10 4.61 18.36
CA ASP A 706 5.68 3.28 18.21
C ASP A 706 4.66 2.31 17.62
N ASP A 707 3.41 2.35 18.12
CA ASP A 707 2.29 1.58 17.57
C ASP A 707 1.62 2.23 16.35
N ARG A 708 1.99 3.48 16.02
CA ARG A 708 1.39 4.27 14.94
C ARG A 708 -0.13 4.38 15.10
N LYS A 709 -0.59 4.72 16.32
CA LYS A 709 -2.01 4.81 16.69
C LYS A 709 -2.35 6.16 17.29
N ILE A 710 -3.57 6.59 16.99
CA ILE A 710 -4.15 7.79 17.56
C ILE A 710 -5.43 7.39 18.29
N ASP A 711 -5.48 7.69 19.59
CA ASP A 711 -6.64 7.44 20.42
C ASP A 711 -7.50 8.71 20.50
N PHE A 712 -8.77 8.54 20.20
CA PHE A 712 -9.78 9.59 20.27
C PHE A 712 -10.74 9.33 21.44
N GLU A 713 -11.24 10.40 22.05
CA GLU A 713 -12.33 10.40 23.00
C GLU A 713 -13.58 10.96 22.31
N LEU A 714 -14.74 10.30 22.47
CA LEU A 714 -15.99 10.77 21.93
C LEU A 714 -16.53 11.95 22.76
N VAL A 715 -16.66 13.11 22.14
CA VAL A 715 -17.32 14.28 22.76
C VAL A 715 -18.81 14.28 22.48
N GLN A 716 -19.20 14.07 21.22
CA GLN A 716 -20.61 14.11 20.82
C GLN A 716 -20.83 13.41 19.48
N GLN A 717 -21.96 12.73 19.33
CA GLN A 717 -22.48 12.29 18.03
C GLN A 717 -23.29 13.43 17.40
N LEU A 718 -22.88 13.87 16.20
CA LEU A 718 -23.45 15.04 15.51
C LEU A 718 -24.62 14.68 14.58
N SER A 719 -24.50 13.53 13.91
CA SER A 719 -25.54 13.04 13.00
C SER A 719 -25.58 11.52 12.96
N HIS A 720 -26.74 10.98 12.60
CA HIS A 720 -26.92 9.56 12.31
C HIS A 720 -27.11 9.36 10.80
N ALA A 721 -26.16 8.74 10.12
CA ALA A 721 -26.31 8.34 8.73
C ALA A 721 -27.52 7.40 8.54
N GLY A 722 -27.77 6.50 9.50
CA GLY A 722 -28.91 5.57 9.50
C GLY A 722 -30.30 6.20 9.61
N ARG A 723 -30.47 7.42 10.16
CA ARG A 723 -31.75 8.13 10.19
C ARG A 723 -32.12 8.76 8.84
N ALA A 724 -31.16 9.15 8.05
CA ALA A 724 -31.38 9.65 6.69
C ALA A 724 -31.99 8.57 5.76
N ILE A 725 -31.71 7.29 6.05
CA ILE A 725 -32.27 6.14 5.32
C ILE A 725 -33.80 6.01 5.54
N ARG A 726 -34.31 6.31 6.76
CA ARG A 726 -35.75 6.22 7.05
C ARG A 726 -36.56 7.44 6.61
N SER A 727 -35.94 8.58 6.39
CA SER A 727 -36.69 9.84 6.08
C SER A 727 -36.84 10.13 4.59
N ARG A 728 -36.21 9.38 3.71
CA ARG A 728 -36.24 9.55 2.24
C ARG A 728 -36.52 8.28 1.43
N ALA A 729 -37.35 7.39 1.92
CA ALA A 729 -38.07 6.55 0.96
C ALA A 729 -38.95 7.53 0.15
N PRO A 730 -38.76 7.64 -1.19
CA PRO A 730 -39.68 8.42 -1.99
C PRO A 730 -41.04 7.78 -1.72
N ARG A 731 -41.96 8.55 -1.17
CA ARG A 731 -43.40 8.19 -1.27
C ARG A 731 -43.60 8.05 -2.78
N VAL A 732 -43.65 6.83 -3.25
CA VAL A 732 -44.25 6.52 -4.54
C VAL A 732 -45.65 7.07 -4.43
N ALA A 733 -45.87 8.22 -5.06
CA ALA A 733 -47.18 8.78 -5.20
C ALA A 733 -47.98 7.69 -5.88
N GLN A 734 -48.93 7.11 -5.15
CA GLN A 734 -49.90 6.22 -5.78
C GLN A 734 -50.53 7.02 -6.90
N PRO A 735 -50.55 6.51 -8.12
CA PRO A 735 -51.18 7.20 -9.24
C PRO A 735 -52.62 7.50 -8.80
N ARG A 736 -53.01 8.75 -8.84
CA ARG A 736 -54.41 9.15 -8.65
C ARG A 736 -55.27 8.31 -9.61
N PRO A 737 -56.37 7.74 -9.16
CA PRO A 737 -57.30 7.08 -10.08
C PRO A 737 -57.70 8.10 -11.11
N ILE A 738 -57.37 7.82 -12.37
CA ILE A 738 -57.76 8.62 -13.54
C ILE A 738 -59.30 8.61 -13.56
N THR A 739 -59.92 9.79 -13.46
CA THR A 739 -61.37 9.93 -13.55
C THR A 739 -61.86 9.63 -14.99
N LYS A 740 -63.09 9.13 -15.10
CA LYS A 740 -63.67 8.80 -16.42
C LYS A 740 -63.68 9.99 -17.41
N GLU A 741 -63.64 11.23 -16.90
CA GLU A 741 -63.55 12.45 -17.70
C GLU A 741 -62.16 12.66 -18.31
N GLU A 742 -61.06 12.29 -17.61
CA GLU A 742 -59.69 12.40 -18.14
C GLU A 742 -59.41 11.34 -19.21
N VAL A 743 -60.10 10.19 -19.14
CA VAL A 743 -59.98 9.15 -20.18
C VAL A 743 -60.74 9.58 -21.42
N PHE A 744 -61.90 10.28 -21.26
CA PHE A 744 -62.69 10.78 -22.36
C PHE A 744 -61.98 11.89 -23.15
N ASN A 745 -61.32 12.82 -22.46
CA ASN A 745 -60.59 13.91 -23.11
C ASN A 745 -59.31 13.46 -23.81
N LYS A 746 -58.67 12.38 -23.41
CA LYS A 746 -57.51 11.80 -24.12
C LYS A 746 -57.88 11.01 -25.39
N LEU A 747 -59.13 10.57 -25.51
CA LEU A 747 -59.59 9.79 -26.69
C LEU A 747 -60.10 10.66 -27.85
N PHE A 748 -60.30 11.98 -27.64
CA PHE A 748 -60.88 12.85 -28.69
C PHE A 748 -60.03 13.99 -29.22
N ASP A 749 -58.72 14.03 -28.83
CA ASP A 749 -57.78 15.10 -29.24
C ASP A 749 -56.79 14.68 -30.32
N GLU A 750 -57.06 13.57 -31.01
CA GLU A 750 -56.36 13.19 -32.23
C GLU A 750 -57.11 13.55 -33.49
N ARG A 751 -56.97 14.80 -33.98
CA ARG A 751 -57.25 15.14 -35.38
C ARG A 751 -55.88 15.36 -36.09
N PRO A 752 -55.72 14.80 -37.31
CA PRO A 752 -54.47 14.94 -38.06
C PRO A 752 -54.34 16.35 -38.62
N LYS A 753 -53.20 16.98 -38.42
CA LYS A 753 -52.79 18.20 -39.09
C LYS A 753 -52.31 17.87 -40.50
N ALA A 754 -52.93 18.51 -41.46
CA ALA A 754 -52.65 18.49 -42.90
C ALA A 754 -51.28 19.11 -43.19
N VAL A 755 -50.64 18.50 -44.17
CA VAL A 755 -49.37 18.95 -44.81
C VAL A 755 -49.68 20.18 -45.64
N GLU A 756 -48.96 21.29 -45.46
CA GLU A 756 -48.86 22.36 -46.50
C GLU A 756 -47.40 22.72 -46.74
N THR A 757 -47.04 22.70 -47.96
CA THR A 757 -45.78 22.99 -48.63
C THR A 757 -45.54 24.50 -48.78
N GLU A 758 -44.26 24.84 -48.76
CA GLU A 758 -43.52 26.02 -49.26
C GLU A 758 -44.24 27.15 -49.98
N THR A 759 -43.87 28.37 -49.61
CA THR A 759 -43.18 29.35 -50.50
C THR A 759 -43.08 30.73 -49.85
N GLY A 760 -41.93 31.37 -49.97
CA GLY A 760 -41.72 32.74 -50.42
C GLY A 760 -41.76 33.93 -49.46
N GLU A 761 -40.54 34.47 -49.26
CA GLU A 761 -40.23 35.91 -49.22
C GLU A 761 -40.43 36.80 -47.98
N ARG A 762 -39.32 37.40 -47.63
CA ARG A 762 -39.06 38.62 -46.79
C ARG A 762 -39.90 39.86 -47.33
N PRO A 763 -39.90 41.03 -46.62
CA PRO A 763 -39.03 41.61 -45.70
C PRO A 763 -39.56 42.63 -44.63
N VAL A 764 -38.70 43.02 -43.65
CA VAL A 764 -38.32 44.39 -43.17
C VAL A 764 -39.22 45.17 -42.17
N ARG A 765 -38.65 45.57 -41.15
CA ARG A 765 -38.52 46.89 -40.40
C ARG A 765 -39.11 47.05 -38.99
N LYS A 766 -38.14 47.33 -38.12
CA LYS A 766 -38.01 48.44 -37.16
C LYS A 766 -39.03 48.65 -36.02
N LYS A 767 -38.63 48.65 -34.81
CA LYS A 767 -38.30 49.81 -33.97
C LYS A 767 -38.04 49.48 -32.53
N LYS A 768 -36.89 49.93 -31.97
CA LYS A 768 -36.67 50.27 -30.58
C LYS A 768 -37.60 51.40 -30.14
N PRO A 769 -37.84 51.71 -28.83
CA PRO A 769 -36.80 52.14 -27.92
C PRO A 769 -37.04 52.00 -26.37
N LYS A 770 -35.91 52.32 -25.63
CA LYS A 770 -35.77 53.01 -24.32
C LYS A 770 -35.90 52.18 -23.01
N VAL A 771 -34.79 51.89 -22.40
CA VAL A 771 -33.99 52.63 -21.40
C VAL A 771 -34.76 53.20 -20.18
N LYS A 772 -34.48 52.71 -19.01
CA LYS A 772 -34.11 53.47 -17.78
C LYS A 772 -33.57 52.52 -16.71
N SER A 773 -32.31 52.56 -16.45
CA SER A 773 -31.52 52.93 -15.26
C SER A 773 -32.08 52.62 -13.91
N THR A 774 -31.36 51.78 -13.14
CA THR A 774 -30.99 52.06 -11.77
C THR A 774 -29.69 51.30 -11.44
N GLU A 775 -28.55 51.96 -11.62
CA GLU A 775 -27.37 51.76 -10.76
C GLU A 775 -27.66 52.39 -9.40
N LEU A 776 -27.47 51.65 -8.31
CA LEU A 776 -26.91 52.06 -7.03
C LEU A 776 -27.13 50.95 -6.00
N SER A 777 -26.08 50.21 -5.71
CA SER A 777 -25.86 49.62 -4.36
C SER A 777 -24.77 48.58 -4.31
N LYS A 778 -23.57 48.83 -4.84
CA LYS A 778 -22.43 47.89 -4.64
C LYS A 778 -21.12 48.54 -4.16
N LYS A 779 -21.20 49.69 -3.52
CA LYS A 779 -19.97 50.41 -3.04
C LYS A 779 -19.82 50.55 -1.50
N THR A 780 -20.76 50.04 -0.69
CA THR A 780 -20.71 50.26 0.77
C THR A 780 -20.20 49.05 1.59
N GLU A 781 -20.15 47.85 1.06
CA GLU A 781 -19.70 46.69 1.84
C GLU A 781 -18.18 46.44 1.86
N LYS A 782 -17.42 46.91 0.90
CA LYS A 782 -15.94 46.77 0.91
C LYS A 782 -15.16 47.67 1.87
N LYS A 783 -15.80 48.71 2.44
CA LYS A 783 -15.11 49.60 3.39
C LYS A 783 -15.23 49.18 4.85
N SER A 784 -16.16 48.32 5.22
CA SER A 784 -16.33 47.84 6.60
C SER A 784 -15.40 46.68 6.98
N VAL A 785 -15.03 45.83 6.02
CA VAL A 785 -14.15 44.66 6.27
C VAL A 785 -12.68 45.07 6.44
N VAL A 786 -12.21 46.08 5.71
CA VAL A 786 -10.82 46.57 5.85
C VAL A 786 -10.57 47.28 7.18
N LYS A 787 -11.55 48.01 7.73
CA LYS A 787 -11.41 48.65 9.06
C LYS A 787 -11.36 47.65 10.22
N SER A 788 -11.95 46.45 10.08
CA SER A 788 -11.92 45.45 11.14
C SER A 788 -10.58 44.70 11.21
N ALA A 789 -9.89 44.52 10.11
CA ALA A 789 -8.58 43.86 10.05
C ALA A 789 -7.45 44.73 10.62
N GLU A 790 -7.47 46.03 10.30
CA GLU A 790 -6.48 46.99 10.86
C GLU A 790 -6.65 47.17 12.36
N GLN A 791 -7.89 47.16 12.86
CA GLN A 791 -8.18 47.31 14.30
C GLN A 791 -7.68 46.08 15.09
N LYS A 792 -7.88 44.88 14.55
CA LYS A 792 -7.37 43.61 15.13
C LYS A 792 -5.83 43.54 15.12
N ALA A 793 -5.19 44.07 14.08
CA ALA A 793 -3.72 44.14 14.01
C ALA A 793 -3.14 45.11 15.05
N LYS A 794 -3.78 46.30 15.26
CA LYS A 794 -3.40 47.25 16.29
C LYS A 794 -3.59 46.75 17.72
N ASP A 795 -4.64 45.97 17.98
CA ASP A 795 -4.88 45.40 19.29
C ASP A 795 -3.92 44.22 19.60
N LYS A 796 -3.49 43.47 18.57
CA LYS A 796 -2.50 42.40 18.71
C LYS A 796 -1.09 42.97 18.97
N ALA A 797 -0.75 44.10 18.34
CA ALA A 797 0.50 44.83 18.60
C ALA A 797 0.54 45.40 20.01
N LYS A 798 -0.57 46.01 20.52
CA LYS A 798 -0.66 46.49 21.88
C LYS A 798 -0.57 45.37 22.94
N LYS A 799 -1.12 44.18 22.70
CA LYS A 799 -0.96 43.02 23.60
C LYS A 799 0.49 42.49 23.64
N LYS A 800 1.19 42.46 22.49
CA LYS A 800 2.63 42.06 22.45
C LYS A 800 3.54 43.10 23.18
N ALA A 801 3.25 44.36 23.08
CA ALA A 801 4.01 45.43 23.77
C ALA A 801 3.81 45.38 25.29
N LYS A 802 2.57 45.06 25.77
CA LYS A 802 2.28 44.88 27.20
C LYS A 802 2.94 43.64 27.76
N ALA A 803 3.04 42.55 26.99
CA ALA A 803 3.69 41.29 27.43
C ALA A 803 5.23 41.46 27.51
N LYS A 804 5.85 42.24 26.56
CA LYS A 804 7.28 42.58 26.65
C LYS A 804 7.60 43.45 27.87
N LYS A 805 6.73 44.42 28.19
CA LYS A 805 6.91 45.28 29.37
C LYS A 805 6.73 44.54 30.72
N LYS A 806 5.85 43.51 30.75
CA LYS A 806 5.70 42.64 31.93
C LYS A 806 6.93 41.70 32.14
N LYS A 807 7.55 41.22 31.04
CA LYS A 807 8.78 40.40 31.11
C LYS A 807 10.01 41.22 31.50
N ALA A 808 10.09 42.49 31.09
CA ALA A 808 11.18 43.42 31.47
C ALA A 808 11.09 43.78 32.94
N ASN A 809 9.88 44.05 33.46
CA ASN A 809 9.70 44.34 34.88
C ASN A 809 9.81 43.13 35.84
N ALA A 810 9.69 41.91 35.32
CA ALA A 810 9.93 40.67 36.09
C ALA A 810 11.42 40.34 36.16
N LYS A 811 12.24 40.77 35.19
CA LYS A 811 13.68 40.60 35.19
C LYS A 811 14.39 41.64 36.11
N ALA A 812 13.80 42.81 36.31
CA ALA A 812 14.34 43.87 37.19
C ALA A 812 13.96 43.69 38.68
N LYS A 813 13.34 42.57 39.06
CA LYS A 813 13.02 42.19 40.44
C LYS A 813 13.80 40.97 40.93
N ILE A 814 14.71 40.48 40.16
CA ILE A 814 15.55 39.28 40.47
C ILE A 814 17.05 39.63 40.53
N ASP A 815 17.45 40.91 40.22
CA ASP A 815 18.76 41.47 40.51
C ASP A 815 18.73 42.31 41.79
#